data_c0f7644ac85354ae1ef9aa1f43c4fb67
#
_entry.id   c0f7644ac85354ae1ef9aa1f43c4fb67
#
_cell.length_a   1.000
_cell.length_b   1.000
_cell.length_c   1.000
_cell.angle_alpha   90.00
_cell.angle_beta   90.00
_cell.angle_gamma   90.00
#
_symmetry.space_group_name_H-M   'P 1'
#
loop_
_entity.id
_entity.type
_entity.pdbx_description
1 polymer ?
#
loop_
_entity_poly.entity_id
_entity_poly.type
_entity_poly.pdbx_seq_one_letter_code
_entity_poly.pdbx_strand_id
1 'polypeptide(L)'
;MALIKEYFELTKKYQEDYGEKTILLMQVGSFFEVYGIKNNSVIHGSRICDFSTICDLNVVDKNVCVGKENVLMAGFKDMYIDKYVRKIQDAGFTAVVYTQDEAAKNTKRSLAGIFSPGTYFSNDSSAKLTNNLTCIWIDLVHNKLLVKGKFVVVGIANIDIYTGKTSIFQFKEAYMNNPTTYDEMERFISIYNPSEVIIISNLPDKEIDDVINFTNISCSLIHKVSLISDSEKRNSFVSKAENCEKQIYQKEILAKFYKIHDFDVFFQNFYENNVATQAFCFLLDFVYQHNPHLVNKIAEPIFENCSERLILANHSLKQLNIIDDNNYSGKYSSVVKMLNECLTPMGKRKFTYNFLNPINDIGFLQKEYNIVEHMLTRFEQYNARLKNDLSEMKDIAKWERQVFLKKISPKSFYQLHQNLLKIIEIYDFIMQDKTVVKYLDDCLPCSKEIGQYCKNVATFISQELDLELICTGESLIQSGELNFIRQGVNADLDNKTELLRDSEMRLEAIRSYLNSLILDKGKTTDFVKIHETEKNNFTLICTSRRCKILEDSLPNVLTETVLSYTVNNINNLFSYKVCKKRLVYHNQTASNNSISDEDISAICKNISLVKISLKDMITLVFNQFVEKFEAYQMELEAVVQFITIIDLLYAKTAIAKKYNYCKPVIAEADKSFFSAKGLRHCLIEQIQSEEMYVSNDVQLGTGQVDGILLYGTNAVGKTSLIRSIGIAVLMAQSGLYVPCKEFVYKPYNYLFTRILGNDNIFKGLSTFAVEMSELRTILRLADKNSLILGDELCSGTENTSAVSIFVAGIQKLHECKSSFIFATHLHEIVDYEEIQLMESVKLKHMTVIYDKERDMLIYDRKLKDGSGDSMYGLEVCKALSLPQDFLDAAYQIRTKYNRDKGSMLSLKPSHFNSEKIMNLCEKCGKNVGTEVHHLQHQKDANGEGFIYNCDGLIYKNSLANLVTLCENCHQEFHKKDTKSFKKVKTSKGMLLQEI
;
A
#
# COMPACT_ATOMS: atom_id res chain seq x y z
N MET A 1 31.83 -21.35 -23.93
CA MET A 1 32.22 -22.27 -22.83
C MET A 1 32.66 -21.54 -21.59
N ALA A 2 33.64 -20.61 -21.64
CA ALA A 2 34.10 -19.86 -20.48
C ALA A 2 32.95 -19.08 -19.79
N LEU A 3 32.15 -18.35 -20.57
CA LEU A 3 31.00 -17.59 -20.06
C LEU A 3 29.99 -18.45 -19.26
N ILE A 4 29.67 -19.64 -19.75
CA ILE A 4 28.70 -20.54 -19.11
C ILE A 4 29.26 -21.10 -17.79
N LYS A 5 30.55 -21.38 -17.71
CA LYS A 5 31.20 -21.76 -16.45
C LYS A 5 31.16 -20.62 -15.44
N GLU A 6 31.55 -19.43 -15.87
CA GLU A 6 31.48 -18.21 -15.05
C GLU A 6 30.05 -17.96 -14.55
N TYR A 7 29.05 -18.15 -15.40
CA TYR A 7 27.62 -18.03 -15.03
C TYR A 7 27.24 -18.95 -13.86
N PHE A 8 27.62 -20.24 -13.92
CA PHE A 8 27.26 -21.18 -12.86
C PHE A 8 28.06 -20.94 -11.57
N GLU A 9 29.32 -20.52 -11.67
CA GLU A 9 30.11 -20.12 -10.51
C GLU A 9 29.51 -18.90 -9.81
N LEU A 10 29.11 -17.88 -10.56
CA LEU A 10 28.43 -16.70 -10.05
C LEU A 10 27.03 -17.06 -9.49
N THR A 11 26.27 -17.90 -10.18
CA THR A 11 24.96 -18.35 -9.70
C THR A 11 25.07 -19.02 -8.35
N LYS A 12 26.02 -19.95 -8.20
CA LYS A 12 26.27 -20.63 -6.92
C LYS A 12 26.66 -19.64 -5.81
N LYS A 13 27.58 -18.71 -6.10
CA LYS A 13 28.00 -17.68 -5.15
C LYS A 13 26.82 -16.85 -4.66
N TYR A 14 25.99 -16.33 -5.58
CA TYR A 14 24.86 -15.49 -5.20
C TYR A 14 23.72 -16.27 -4.55
N GLN A 15 23.56 -17.55 -4.84
CA GLN A 15 22.64 -18.42 -4.10
C GLN A 15 23.10 -18.71 -2.67
N GLU A 16 24.40 -18.80 -2.45
CA GLU A 16 25.01 -18.91 -1.11
C GLU A 16 24.85 -17.61 -0.32
N ASP A 17 25.00 -16.44 -0.97
CA ASP A 17 24.89 -15.12 -0.33
C ASP A 17 23.43 -14.69 -0.07
N TYR A 18 22.50 -14.87 -1.05
CA TYR A 18 21.14 -14.33 -1.01
C TYR A 18 20.04 -15.40 -0.94
N GLY A 19 20.42 -16.66 -0.85
CA GLY A 19 19.50 -17.79 -0.76
C GLY A 19 19.11 -18.39 -2.11
N GLU A 20 18.46 -19.56 -2.06
CA GLU A 20 18.11 -20.33 -3.24
C GLU A 20 17.17 -19.61 -4.23
N LYS A 21 16.40 -18.64 -3.77
CA LYS A 21 15.49 -17.82 -4.61
C LYS A 21 16.24 -16.71 -5.35
N THR A 22 17.42 -17.01 -5.89
CA THR A 22 18.26 -16.07 -6.65
C THR A 22 18.38 -16.48 -8.11
N ILE A 23 18.14 -15.53 -9.02
CA ILE A 23 18.21 -15.70 -10.48
C ILE A 23 19.28 -14.73 -11.02
N LEU A 24 20.28 -15.25 -11.70
CA LEU A 24 21.31 -14.47 -12.38
C LEU A 24 20.88 -14.17 -13.82
N LEU A 25 20.82 -12.89 -14.18
CA LEU A 25 20.55 -12.41 -15.54
C LEU A 25 21.87 -11.95 -16.16
N MET A 26 22.33 -12.60 -17.21
CA MET A 26 23.58 -12.26 -17.86
C MET A 26 23.35 -11.69 -19.25
N GLN A 27 23.83 -10.49 -19.51
CA GLN A 27 23.71 -9.86 -20.82
C GLN A 27 24.63 -10.52 -21.85
N VAL A 28 24.06 -10.88 -22.98
CA VAL A 28 24.76 -11.45 -24.15
C VAL A 28 24.26 -10.74 -25.40
N GLY A 29 25.03 -9.75 -25.86
CA GLY A 29 24.57 -8.83 -26.91
C GLY A 29 23.36 -8.05 -26.49
N SER A 30 22.31 -8.08 -27.29
CA SER A 30 21.03 -7.40 -27.00
C SER A 30 20.02 -8.25 -26.19
N PHE A 31 20.49 -9.32 -25.51
CA PHE A 31 19.64 -10.21 -24.72
C PHE A 31 20.16 -10.38 -23.31
N PHE A 32 19.25 -10.54 -22.35
CA PHE A 32 19.54 -11.11 -21.03
C PHE A 32 19.17 -12.59 -21.05
N GLU A 33 20.11 -13.44 -20.68
CA GLU A 33 19.99 -14.88 -20.74
C GLU A 33 20.16 -15.50 -19.34
N VAL A 34 19.38 -16.56 -19.08
CA VAL A 34 19.47 -17.43 -17.90
C VAL A 34 19.77 -18.84 -18.40
N TYR A 35 20.75 -19.52 -17.80
CA TYR A 35 21.17 -20.84 -18.21
C TYR A 35 20.81 -21.90 -17.17
N GLY A 36 20.53 -23.12 -17.61
CA GLY A 36 20.38 -24.31 -16.79
C GLY A 36 21.09 -25.50 -17.42
N ILE A 37 21.27 -26.56 -16.65
CA ILE A 37 21.91 -27.78 -17.09
C ILE A 37 20.87 -28.89 -17.05
N LYS A 38 20.75 -29.66 -18.13
CA LYS A 38 19.84 -30.80 -18.23
C LYS A 38 20.62 -32.11 -18.23
N ASN A 39 20.34 -32.95 -17.22
CA ASN A 39 20.84 -34.31 -17.13
C ASN A 39 19.66 -35.28 -17.17
N ASN A 40 19.55 -36.04 -18.23
CA ASN A 40 18.43 -36.96 -18.56
C ASN A 40 17.07 -36.24 -18.49
N SER A 41 16.38 -36.25 -17.37
CA SER A 41 15.07 -35.58 -17.16
C SER A 41 15.11 -34.47 -16.10
N VAL A 42 16.25 -34.28 -15.43
CA VAL A 42 16.38 -33.29 -14.33
C VAL A 42 17.11 -32.07 -14.83
N ILE A 43 16.56 -30.89 -14.54
CA ILE A 43 17.18 -29.57 -14.80
C ILE A 43 17.74 -29.05 -13.50
N HIS A 44 19.02 -28.67 -13.48
CA HIS A 44 19.74 -28.20 -12.31
C HIS A 44 20.74 -27.07 -12.65
N GLY A 45 21.46 -26.56 -11.64
CA GLY A 45 22.52 -25.54 -11.80
C GLY A 45 22.02 -24.11 -11.73
N SER A 46 20.70 -23.86 -11.91
CA SER A 46 20.07 -22.55 -11.72
C SER A 46 18.56 -22.70 -11.56
N ARG A 47 17.85 -21.58 -11.34
CA ARG A 47 16.39 -21.50 -11.26
C ARG A 47 15.74 -21.19 -12.62
N ILE A 48 16.25 -21.76 -13.73
CA ILE A 48 15.74 -21.48 -15.09
C ILE A 48 14.28 -21.89 -15.26
N CYS A 49 13.82 -22.96 -14.60
CA CYS A 49 12.42 -23.41 -14.66
C CYS A 49 11.48 -22.38 -14.00
N ASP A 50 11.86 -21.90 -12.82
CA ASP A 50 11.11 -20.85 -12.13
C ASP A 50 11.10 -19.57 -12.96
N PHE A 51 12.25 -19.17 -13.49
CA PHE A 51 12.39 -18.01 -14.37
C PHE A 51 11.49 -18.10 -15.60
N SER A 52 11.49 -19.25 -16.29
CA SER A 52 10.65 -19.52 -17.44
C SER A 52 9.16 -19.37 -17.11
N THR A 53 8.72 -19.95 -15.99
CA THR A 53 7.34 -19.92 -15.55
C THR A 53 6.90 -18.50 -15.15
N ILE A 54 7.73 -17.80 -14.36
CA ILE A 54 7.44 -16.43 -13.86
C ILE A 54 7.37 -15.44 -15.03
N CYS A 55 8.31 -15.57 -15.95
CA CYS A 55 8.46 -14.62 -17.06
C CYS A 55 7.63 -14.98 -18.29
N ASP A 56 7.02 -16.16 -18.33
CA ASP A 56 6.31 -16.71 -19.49
C ASP A 56 7.22 -16.77 -20.72
N LEU A 57 8.40 -17.41 -20.54
CA LEU A 57 9.43 -17.53 -21.57
C LEU A 57 9.72 -19.00 -21.88
N ASN A 58 9.97 -19.31 -23.15
CA ASN A 58 10.33 -20.66 -23.58
C ASN A 58 11.78 -21.01 -23.19
N VAL A 59 12.00 -22.20 -22.68
CA VAL A 59 13.32 -22.78 -22.46
C VAL A 59 13.73 -23.51 -23.72
N VAL A 60 14.89 -23.17 -24.28
CA VAL A 60 15.45 -23.75 -25.49
C VAL A 60 16.82 -24.35 -25.23
N ASP A 61 17.22 -25.33 -26.07
CA ASP A 61 18.55 -25.92 -26.01
C ASP A 61 19.56 -24.96 -26.68
N LYS A 62 20.66 -24.61 -25.97
CA LYS A 62 21.71 -23.73 -26.50
C LYS A 62 22.68 -24.44 -27.45
N ASN A 63 22.56 -25.74 -27.64
CA ASN A 63 23.47 -26.59 -28.44
C ASN A 63 24.94 -26.53 -27.97
N VAL A 64 25.13 -26.35 -26.65
CA VAL A 64 26.45 -26.33 -25.97
C VAL A 64 26.35 -27.30 -24.78
N CYS A 65 27.43 -28.07 -24.55
CA CYS A 65 27.51 -28.99 -23.41
C CYS A 65 28.51 -28.53 -22.38
N VAL A 66 28.20 -28.69 -21.09
CA VAL A 66 29.14 -28.61 -19.97
C VAL A 66 29.41 -30.03 -19.50
N GLY A 67 30.61 -30.54 -19.81
CA GLY A 67 30.93 -31.96 -19.61
C GLY A 67 30.11 -32.84 -20.55
N LYS A 68 29.21 -33.68 -19.99
CA LYS A 68 28.30 -34.58 -20.74
C LYS A 68 26.84 -34.07 -20.77
N GLU A 69 26.57 -32.89 -20.20
CA GLU A 69 25.23 -32.38 -19.97
C GLU A 69 24.90 -31.22 -20.90
N ASN A 70 23.67 -31.16 -21.40
CA ASN A 70 23.21 -30.11 -22.31
C ASN A 70 22.86 -28.85 -21.55
N VAL A 71 23.24 -27.68 -22.12
CA VAL A 71 22.90 -26.37 -21.56
C VAL A 71 21.58 -25.87 -22.16
N LEU A 72 20.65 -25.58 -21.29
CA LEU A 72 19.39 -24.89 -21.60
C LEU A 72 19.53 -23.40 -21.42
N MET A 73 18.74 -22.63 -22.15
CA MET A 73 18.70 -21.16 -22.09
C MET A 73 17.25 -20.67 -22.19
N ALA A 74 16.97 -19.63 -21.40
CA ALA A 74 15.79 -18.78 -21.56
C ALA A 74 16.26 -17.30 -21.49
N GLY A 75 15.63 -16.42 -22.24
CA GLY A 75 16.07 -15.02 -22.25
C GLY A 75 15.08 -14.09 -22.95
N PHE A 76 15.34 -12.78 -22.79
CA PHE A 76 14.55 -11.69 -23.34
C PHE A 76 15.45 -10.55 -23.83
N LYS A 77 14.91 -9.66 -24.69
CA LYS A 77 15.66 -8.48 -25.20
C LYS A 77 15.95 -7.49 -24.05
N ASP A 78 17.12 -6.89 -24.07
CA ASP A 78 17.65 -5.98 -23.05
C ASP A 78 16.71 -4.79 -22.73
N MET A 79 16.02 -4.25 -23.74
CA MET A 79 15.04 -3.17 -23.59
C MET A 79 13.87 -3.51 -22.62
N TYR A 80 13.66 -4.77 -22.28
CA TYR A 80 12.60 -5.21 -21.39
C TYR A 80 13.07 -5.60 -19.98
N ILE A 81 14.31 -5.23 -19.60
CA ILE A 81 14.92 -5.61 -18.32
C ILE A 81 14.02 -5.24 -17.15
N ASP A 82 13.52 -4.00 -17.08
CA ASP A 82 12.68 -3.52 -15.97
C ASP A 82 11.39 -4.34 -15.80
N LYS A 83 10.75 -4.69 -16.93
CA LYS A 83 9.53 -5.53 -16.93
C LYS A 83 9.78 -6.90 -16.31
N TYR A 84 10.88 -7.54 -16.69
CA TYR A 84 11.15 -8.92 -16.26
C TYR A 84 11.77 -8.97 -14.87
N VAL A 85 12.62 -8.03 -14.50
CA VAL A 85 13.11 -7.89 -13.13
C VAL A 85 11.93 -7.71 -12.17
N ARG A 86 10.94 -6.88 -12.52
CA ARG A 86 9.73 -6.71 -11.73
C ARG A 86 8.95 -8.03 -11.55
N LYS A 87 8.72 -8.80 -12.63
CA LYS A 87 8.04 -10.10 -12.53
C LYS A 87 8.76 -11.06 -11.59
N ILE A 88 10.09 -11.09 -11.67
CA ILE A 88 10.95 -11.93 -10.81
C ILE A 88 10.77 -11.54 -9.34
N GLN A 89 10.75 -10.25 -9.05
CA GLN A 89 10.59 -9.73 -7.67
C GLN A 89 9.18 -9.91 -7.12
N ASP A 90 8.14 -9.67 -7.96
CA ASP A 90 6.75 -9.91 -7.57
C ASP A 90 6.52 -11.40 -7.21
N ALA A 91 7.31 -12.30 -7.80
CA ALA A 91 7.33 -13.73 -7.46
C ALA A 91 8.21 -14.05 -6.22
N GLY A 92 8.84 -13.07 -5.59
CA GLY A 92 9.67 -13.24 -4.40
C GLY A 92 11.09 -13.75 -4.66
N PHE A 93 11.63 -13.51 -5.86
CA PHE A 93 13.01 -13.87 -6.21
C PHE A 93 13.91 -12.64 -6.28
N THR A 94 15.19 -12.84 -5.97
CA THR A 94 16.24 -11.84 -6.15
C THR A 94 16.84 -11.96 -7.55
N ALA A 95 16.88 -10.87 -8.32
CA ALA A 95 17.52 -10.80 -9.62
C ALA A 95 18.91 -10.17 -9.52
N VAL A 96 19.95 -10.88 -9.94
CA VAL A 96 21.33 -10.38 -10.03
C VAL A 96 21.60 -10.09 -11.50
N VAL A 97 21.92 -8.85 -11.84
CA VAL A 97 22.04 -8.40 -13.24
C VAL A 97 23.50 -8.08 -13.58
N TYR A 98 24.02 -8.75 -14.58
CA TYR A 98 25.33 -8.51 -15.17
C TYR A 98 25.17 -7.92 -16.57
N THR A 99 25.80 -6.77 -16.81
CA THR A 99 25.80 -6.06 -18.10
C THR A 99 27.16 -6.11 -18.79
N GLN A 100 27.13 -6.05 -20.10
CA GLN A 100 28.36 -5.92 -20.91
C GLN A 100 28.88 -4.49 -20.82
N ASP A 101 30.19 -4.35 -20.67
CA ASP A 101 30.86 -3.06 -20.76
C ASP A 101 31.07 -2.69 -22.25
N GLU A 102 30.32 -1.69 -22.72
CA GLU A 102 30.37 -1.21 -24.13
C GLU A 102 31.71 -0.59 -24.52
N ALA A 103 32.48 -0.08 -23.54
CA ALA A 103 33.77 0.59 -23.78
C ALA A 103 34.96 -0.38 -23.92
N ALA A 104 34.80 -1.64 -23.49
CA ALA A 104 35.93 -2.60 -23.49
C ALA A 104 35.94 -3.41 -24.80
N LYS A 105 37.06 -3.42 -25.51
CA LYS A 105 37.31 -4.30 -26.67
C LYS A 105 37.18 -5.80 -26.34
N ASN A 106 37.20 -6.20 -25.06
CA ASN A 106 36.91 -7.52 -24.56
C ASN A 106 35.54 -7.52 -23.89
N THR A 107 34.70 -8.53 -24.19
CA THR A 107 33.35 -8.75 -23.65
C THR A 107 33.36 -9.06 -22.14
N LYS A 108 33.96 -8.20 -21.32
CA LYS A 108 33.94 -8.32 -19.87
C LYS A 108 32.60 -7.84 -19.36
N ARG A 109 32.04 -8.59 -18.42
CA ARG A 109 30.75 -8.28 -17.78
C ARG A 109 30.97 -7.81 -16.38
N SER A 110 30.23 -6.79 -15.97
CA SER A 110 30.24 -6.23 -14.62
C SER A 110 28.87 -6.33 -13.98
N LEU A 111 28.85 -6.40 -12.65
CA LEU A 111 27.63 -6.37 -11.88
C LEU A 111 26.95 -5.00 -12.04
N ALA A 112 25.78 -4.97 -12.63
CA ALA A 112 24.96 -3.76 -12.76
C ALA A 112 24.14 -3.48 -11.49
N GLY A 113 23.69 -4.52 -10.79
CA GLY A 113 22.97 -4.42 -9.52
C GLY A 113 22.33 -5.71 -9.10
N ILE A 114 21.92 -5.74 -7.82
CA ILE A 114 21.18 -6.81 -7.21
C ILE A 114 19.82 -6.26 -6.83
N PHE A 115 18.76 -6.89 -7.30
CA PHE A 115 17.40 -6.43 -7.15
C PHE A 115 16.57 -7.48 -6.42
N SER A 116 16.40 -7.29 -5.11
CA SER A 116 15.47 -8.08 -4.29
C SER A 116 14.09 -7.43 -4.20
N PRO A 117 13.06 -8.11 -3.73
CA PRO A 117 11.72 -7.52 -3.54
C PRO A 117 11.73 -6.22 -2.74
N GLY A 118 12.55 -6.13 -1.69
CA GLY A 118 12.65 -4.96 -0.82
C GLY A 118 13.57 -3.86 -1.34
N THR A 119 14.49 -4.12 -2.29
CA THR A 119 15.45 -3.13 -2.81
C THR A 119 15.09 -2.58 -4.19
N TYR A 120 13.97 -2.99 -4.75
CA TYR A 120 13.55 -2.53 -6.07
C TYR A 120 12.84 -1.17 -6.04
N PHE A 121 13.30 -0.27 -6.88
CA PHE A 121 12.66 1.01 -7.12
C PHE A 121 11.82 0.94 -8.41
N SER A 122 10.49 0.81 -8.27
CA SER A 122 9.58 0.80 -9.43
C SER A 122 9.33 2.21 -9.95
N ASN A 123 9.48 2.39 -11.26
CA ASN A 123 9.14 3.65 -11.93
C ASN A 123 7.62 3.82 -12.16
N ASP A 124 6.82 2.74 -12.03
CA ASP A 124 5.37 2.77 -12.22
C ASP A 124 4.64 3.47 -11.06
N SER A 125 3.74 4.38 -11.40
CA SER A 125 2.91 5.12 -10.45
C SER A 125 1.72 4.30 -9.92
N SER A 126 1.38 3.18 -10.55
CA SER A 126 0.24 2.32 -10.19
C SER A 126 0.59 1.20 -9.20
N ALA A 127 1.89 1.03 -8.89
CA ALA A 127 2.37 0.03 -7.95
C ALA A 127 2.09 0.44 -6.49
N LYS A 128 2.53 -0.41 -5.55
CA LYS A 128 2.46 -0.16 -4.10
C LYS A 128 2.90 1.27 -3.74
N LEU A 129 2.25 1.88 -2.75
CA LEU A 129 2.57 3.23 -2.26
C LEU A 129 3.92 3.31 -1.55
N THR A 130 4.36 2.20 -0.93
CA THR A 130 5.62 2.08 -0.19
C THR A 130 6.33 0.78 -0.58
N ASN A 131 7.65 0.74 -0.48
CA ASN A 131 8.43 -0.48 -0.56
C ASN A 131 9.38 -0.55 0.63
N ASN A 132 8.91 -1.18 1.71
CA ASN A 132 9.63 -1.29 2.97
C ASN A 132 10.54 -2.51 2.99
N LEU A 133 11.77 -2.30 3.41
CA LEU A 133 12.76 -3.31 3.78
C LEU A 133 13.05 -3.17 5.26
N THR A 134 12.88 -4.24 6.02
CA THR A 134 13.02 -4.22 7.48
C THR A 134 14.10 -5.17 7.95
N CYS A 135 14.98 -4.69 8.82
CA CYS A 135 15.97 -5.50 9.55
C CYS A 135 15.56 -5.61 11.02
N ILE A 136 15.49 -6.82 11.52
CA ILE A 136 15.11 -7.15 12.90
C ILE A 136 16.29 -7.84 13.57
N TRP A 137 16.74 -7.29 14.69
CA TRP A 137 17.80 -7.86 15.50
C TRP A 137 17.21 -8.33 16.83
N ILE A 138 17.30 -9.61 17.11
CA ILE A 138 16.77 -10.24 18.32
C ILE A 138 17.93 -10.74 19.17
N ASP A 139 18.12 -10.14 20.34
CA ASP A 139 19.19 -10.50 21.27
C ASP A 139 18.61 -11.06 22.58
N LEU A 140 18.90 -12.32 22.86
CA LEU A 140 18.53 -12.97 24.10
C LEU A 140 19.64 -12.74 25.15
N VAL A 141 19.32 -11.93 26.15
CA VAL A 141 20.24 -11.53 27.20
C VAL A 141 19.98 -12.31 28.50
N HIS A 142 21.01 -12.90 29.05
CA HIS A 142 20.97 -13.58 30.35
C HIS A 142 21.42 -12.62 31.46
N ASN A 143 20.52 -12.25 32.38
CA ASN A 143 20.92 -11.49 33.55
C ASN A 143 21.46 -12.43 34.64
N LYS A 144 22.78 -12.42 34.80
CA LYS A 144 23.48 -13.26 35.81
C LYS A 144 23.20 -12.87 37.27
N LEU A 145 22.66 -11.68 37.51
CA LEU A 145 22.36 -11.14 38.86
C LEU A 145 20.97 -11.51 39.37
N LEU A 146 20.05 -11.89 38.50
CA LEU A 146 18.71 -12.32 38.87
C LEU A 146 18.56 -13.82 38.59
N VAL A 147 18.30 -14.61 39.61
CA VAL A 147 18.30 -16.09 39.61
C VAL A 147 17.42 -16.78 38.54
N LYS A 148 16.54 -16.04 37.82
CA LYS A 148 15.67 -16.53 36.71
C LYS A 148 15.28 -15.53 35.66
N GLY A 149 16.14 -14.58 35.29
CA GLY A 149 15.74 -13.53 34.33
C GLY A 149 16.41 -13.62 32.97
N LYS A 150 15.76 -14.23 31.98
CA LYS A 150 16.09 -14.06 30.57
C LYS A 150 15.26 -12.90 30.05
N PHE A 151 15.91 -11.99 29.31
CA PHE A 151 15.25 -10.89 28.61
C PHE A 151 15.55 -11.00 27.12
N VAL A 152 14.59 -10.64 26.30
CA VAL A 152 14.83 -10.39 24.87
C VAL A 152 14.85 -8.89 24.65
N VAL A 153 15.87 -8.43 23.91
CA VAL A 153 15.93 -7.07 23.37
C VAL A 153 15.76 -7.19 21.86
N VAL A 154 14.79 -6.49 21.32
CA VAL A 154 14.50 -6.49 19.89
C VAL A 154 14.73 -5.09 19.35
N GLY A 155 15.67 -4.97 18.41
CA GLY A 155 15.93 -3.75 17.65
C GLY A 155 15.42 -3.92 16.22
N ILE A 156 14.65 -2.95 15.75
CA ILE A 156 14.04 -2.98 14.42
C ILE A 156 14.43 -1.72 13.67
N ALA A 157 14.87 -1.87 12.43
CA ALA A 157 15.14 -0.77 11.52
C ALA A 157 14.41 -0.99 10.21
N ASN A 158 13.79 0.06 9.67
CA ASN A 158 13.05 0.04 8.42
C ASN A 158 13.50 1.16 7.48
N ILE A 159 13.49 0.87 6.19
CA ILE A 159 13.66 1.86 5.12
C ILE A 159 12.57 1.69 4.07
N ASP A 160 11.89 2.78 3.74
CA ASP A 160 11.05 2.84 2.55
C ASP A 160 11.90 3.28 1.34
N ILE A 161 12.16 2.36 0.44
CA ILE A 161 12.99 2.59 -0.74
C ILE A 161 12.42 3.68 -1.66
N TYR A 162 11.08 3.83 -1.71
CA TYR A 162 10.43 4.80 -2.59
C TYR A 162 10.58 6.25 -2.13
N THR A 163 10.70 6.47 -0.83
CA THR A 163 10.81 7.81 -0.26
C THR A 163 12.15 8.08 0.43
N GLY A 164 12.93 7.04 0.71
CA GLY A 164 14.17 7.14 1.48
C GLY A 164 13.95 7.42 2.97
N LYS A 165 12.72 7.34 3.48
CA LYS A 165 12.42 7.51 4.90
C LYS A 165 12.83 6.29 5.69
N THR A 166 13.41 6.52 6.87
CA THR A 166 13.88 5.47 7.77
C THR A 166 13.24 5.61 9.13
N SER A 167 13.07 4.47 9.82
CA SER A 167 12.56 4.43 11.19
C SER A 167 13.31 3.36 11.99
N ILE A 168 13.45 3.64 13.28
CA ILE A 168 14.16 2.81 14.24
C ILE A 168 13.26 2.61 15.47
N PHE A 169 13.17 1.39 15.94
CA PHE A 169 12.42 1.03 17.12
C PHE A 169 13.13 -0.03 17.94
N GLN A 170 13.10 0.09 19.27
CA GLN A 170 13.67 -0.89 20.18
C GLN A 170 12.73 -1.11 21.34
N PHE A 171 12.56 -2.38 21.73
CA PHE A 171 11.86 -2.73 22.97
C PHE A 171 12.58 -3.86 23.69
N LYS A 172 12.26 -3.99 24.99
CA LYS A 172 12.82 -5.01 25.86
C LYS A 172 11.69 -5.68 26.64
N GLU A 173 11.65 -7.01 26.60
CA GLU A 173 10.65 -7.81 27.28
C GLU A 173 11.24 -9.01 28.03
N ALA A 174 10.55 -9.49 29.06
CA ALA A 174 10.87 -10.76 29.69
C ALA A 174 10.69 -11.89 28.66
N TYR A 175 11.74 -12.68 28.48
CA TYR A 175 11.71 -13.73 27.46
C TYR A 175 10.77 -14.86 27.83
N MET A 176 9.83 -15.11 26.96
CA MET A 176 9.01 -16.32 26.90
C MET A 176 8.78 -16.63 25.42
N ASN A 177 8.88 -17.91 25.04
CA ASN A 177 8.57 -18.29 23.66
C ASN A 177 7.06 -18.34 23.43
N ASN A 178 6.45 -17.16 23.33
CA ASN A 178 5.02 -16.99 23.10
C ASN A 178 4.76 -15.69 22.30
N PRO A 179 3.57 -15.55 21.68
CA PRO A 179 3.23 -14.40 20.85
C PRO A 179 3.37 -13.05 21.54
N THR A 180 3.00 -12.94 22.82
CA THR A 180 2.96 -11.66 23.54
C THR A 180 4.33 -11.06 23.84
N THR A 181 5.39 -11.85 23.80
CA THR A 181 6.77 -11.36 23.90
C THR A 181 7.14 -10.49 22.70
N TYR A 182 6.49 -10.71 21.56
CA TYR A 182 6.77 -10.06 20.28
C TYR A 182 5.63 -9.17 19.78
N ASP A 183 4.69 -8.77 20.64
CA ASP A 183 3.55 -7.92 20.26
C ASP A 183 3.97 -6.60 19.64
N GLU A 184 4.98 -5.92 20.20
CA GLU A 184 5.51 -4.67 19.64
C GLU A 184 6.17 -4.87 18.27
N MET A 185 6.82 -6.01 18.07
CA MET A 185 7.37 -6.38 16.76
C MET A 185 6.25 -6.63 15.74
N GLU A 186 5.19 -7.36 16.14
CA GLU A 186 4.02 -7.58 15.27
C GLU A 186 3.34 -6.26 14.89
N ARG A 187 3.18 -5.35 15.86
CA ARG A 187 2.66 -4.00 15.60
C ARG A 187 3.50 -3.27 14.56
N PHE A 188 4.82 -3.25 14.73
CA PHE A 188 5.72 -2.59 13.78
C PHE A 188 5.62 -3.20 12.37
N ILE A 189 5.65 -4.52 12.27
CA ILE A 189 5.49 -5.23 10.99
C ILE A 189 4.13 -4.92 10.35
N SER A 190 3.06 -4.86 11.14
CA SER A 190 1.72 -4.53 10.64
C SER A 190 1.60 -3.10 10.11
N ILE A 191 2.34 -2.14 10.69
CA ILE A 191 2.37 -0.74 10.25
C ILE A 191 3.12 -0.60 8.92
N TYR A 192 4.33 -1.16 8.84
CA TYR A 192 5.21 -0.97 7.69
C TYR A 192 4.98 -1.98 6.56
N ASN A 193 4.41 -3.14 6.86
CA ASN A 193 4.11 -4.22 5.91
C ASN A 193 5.27 -4.46 4.91
N PRO A 194 6.44 -4.94 5.39
CA PRO A 194 7.65 -5.00 4.59
C PRO A 194 7.52 -6.01 3.43
N SER A 195 8.15 -5.67 2.30
CA SER A 195 8.25 -6.56 1.14
C SER A 195 9.36 -7.61 1.32
N GLU A 196 10.33 -7.31 2.19
CA GLU A 196 11.47 -8.17 2.51
C GLU A 196 11.91 -7.92 3.97
N VAL A 197 12.29 -8.98 4.66
CA VAL A 197 12.72 -8.92 6.07
C VAL A 197 14.05 -9.64 6.25
N ILE A 198 14.95 -9.04 7.04
CA ILE A 198 16.19 -9.63 7.51
C ILE A 198 16.05 -9.86 9.01
N ILE A 199 16.27 -11.07 9.48
CA ILE A 199 16.21 -11.43 10.91
C ILE A 199 17.60 -11.88 11.34
N ILE A 200 18.21 -11.15 12.26
CA ILE A 200 19.50 -11.46 12.88
C ILE A 200 19.23 -11.85 14.33
N SER A 201 19.70 -13.01 14.76
CA SER A 201 19.37 -13.49 16.11
C SER A 201 20.41 -14.45 16.69
N ASN A 202 20.51 -14.44 18.02
CA ASN A 202 21.17 -15.46 18.82
C ASN A 202 20.20 -16.51 19.39
N LEU A 203 18.99 -16.64 18.81
CA LEU A 203 18.04 -17.70 19.10
C LEU A 203 18.25 -18.93 18.21
N PRO A 204 17.84 -20.13 18.65
CA PRO A 204 17.79 -21.32 17.79
C PRO A 204 16.83 -21.13 16.59
N ASP A 205 17.16 -21.74 15.46
CA ASP A 205 16.37 -21.60 14.21
C ASP A 205 14.87 -21.91 14.38
N LYS A 206 14.55 -22.92 15.18
CA LYS A 206 13.15 -23.28 15.50
C LYS A 206 12.41 -22.15 16.20
N GLU A 207 13.06 -21.49 17.16
CA GLU A 207 12.46 -20.36 17.86
C GLU A 207 12.32 -19.13 16.97
N ILE A 208 13.24 -18.95 16.00
CA ILE A 208 13.11 -17.90 14.96
C ILE A 208 11.89 -18.17 14.08
N ASP A 209 11.62 -19.44 13.72
CA ASP A 209 10.42 -19.80 12.95
C ASP A 209 9.13 -19.54 13.76
N ASP A 210 9.15 -19.82 15.05
CA ASP A 210 8.04 -19.48 15.95
C ASP A 210 7.83 -17.96 15.98
N VAL A 211 8.89 -17.14 16.10
CA VAL A 211 8.81 -15.67 16.08
C VAL A 211 8.21 -15.15 14.77
N ILE A 212 8.64 -15.67 13.63
CA ILE A 212 8.08 -15.31 12.31
C ILE A 212 6.58 -15.57 12.26
N ASN A 213 6.16 -16.73 12.80
CA ASN A 213 4.75 -17.10 12.87
C ASN A 213 3.97 -16.21 13.85
N PHE A 214 4.53 -15.91 15.04
CA PHE A 214 3.90 -15.07 16.06
C PHE A 214 3.66 -13.63 15.54
N THR A 215 4.62 -13.08 14.79
CA THR A 215 4.55 -11.71 14.29
C THR A 215 3.89 -11.59 12.92
N ASN A 216 3.40 -12.70 12.36
CA ASN A 216 2.73 -12.75 11.05
C ASN A 216 3.56 -12.12 9.90
N ILE A 217 4.86 -12.32 9.91
CA ILE A 217 5.71 -11.89 8.79
C ILE A 217 5.35 -12.74 7.57
N SER A 218 4.71 -12.12 6.58
CA SER A 218 4.18 -12.79 5.38
C SER A 218 4.84 -12.33 4.09
N CYS A 219 6.00 -11.66 4.19
CA CYS A 219 6.73 -11.22 3.00
C CYS A 219 7.30 -12.42 2.22
N SER A 220 7.51 -12.20 0.93
CA SER A 220 7.96 -13.25 0.00
C SER A 220 9.41 -13.69 0.22
N LEU A 221 10.24 -12.83 0.84
CA LEU A 221 11.65 -13.09 1.09
C LEU A 221 12.02 -12.74 2.53
N ILE A 222 12.53 -13.72 3.26
CA ILE A 222 13.02 -13.59 4.64
C ILE A 222 14.44 -14.12 4.71
N HIS A 223 15.38 -13.28 5.11
CA HIS A 223 16.77 -13.66 5.35
C HIS A 223 16.97 -13.97 6.83
N LYS A 224 17.45 -15.16 7.15
CA LYS A 224 17.77 -15.56 8.53
C LYS A 224 19.27 -15.56 8.71
N VAL A 225 19.77 -14.81 9.67
CA VAL A 225 21.19 -14.70 10.04
C VAL A 225 21.34 -15.17 11.49
N SER A 226 21.85 -16.38 11.69
CA SER A 226 22.07 -16.96 13.01
C SER A 226 23.45 -16.60 13.53
N LEU A 227 23.51 -15.98 14.71
CA LEU A 227 24.77 -15.64 15.42
C LEU A 227 25.35 -16.83 16.21
N ILE A 228 24.62 -17.94 16.30
CA ILE A 228 25.04 -19.15 17.03
C ILE A 228 25.78 -20.14 16.13
N SER A 229 25.80 -19.95 14.80
CA SER A 229 26.32 -20.92 13.85
C SER A 229 27.80 -21.23 14.07
N ASP A 230 28.15 -22.56 14.01
CA ASP A 230 29.51 -23.05 14.12
C ASP A 230 30.46 -22.44 13.08
N SER A 231 31.73 -22.30 13.44
CA SER A 231 32.78 -21.60 12.66
C SER A 231 32.98 -22.10 11.22
N GLU A 232 32.50 -23.27 10.87
CA GLU A 232 32.63 -23.87 9.54
C GLU A 232 31.61 -23.41 8.50
N LYS A 233 30.50 -22.76 8.93
CA LYS A 233 29.41 -22.27 8.04
C LYS A 233 29.19 -20.76 8.09
N ARG A 234 30.21 -19.99 8.48
CA ARG A 234 30.11 -18.52 8.52
C ARG A 234 29.99 -17.96 7.11
N ASN A 235 28.80 -17.48 6.74
CA ASN A 235 28.60 -16.71 5.52
C ASN A 235 28.98 -15.22 5.73
N SER A 236 29.03 -14.47 4.65
CA SER A 236 29.42 -13.05 4.68
C SER A 236 28.50 -12.19 5.58
N PHE A 237 27.22 -12.56 5.71
CA PHE A 237 26.25 -11.84 6.55
C PHE A 237 26.51 -11.99 8.04
N VAL A 238 26.94 -13.15 8.54
CA VAL A 238 27.28 -13.36 9.95
C VAL A 238 28.47 -12.47 10.34
N SER A 239 29.53 -12.44 9.53
CA SER A 239 30.72 -11.60 9.81
C SER A 239 30.37 -10.10 9.82
N LYS A 240 29.42 -9.67 8.97
CA LYS A 240 28.94 -8.28 8.95
C LYS A 240 28.10 -7.96 10.18
N ALA A 241 27.22 -8.87 10.59
CA ALA A 241 26.42 -8.72 11.81
C ALA A 241 27.34 -8.56 13.03
N GLU A 242 28.35 -9.43 13.20
CA GLU A 242 29.37 -9.33 14.26
C GLU A 242 30.12 -7.97 14.25
N ASN A 243 30.34 -7.39 13.08
CA ASN A 243 30.95 -6.05 12.98
C ASN A 243 29.97 -4.95 13.41
N CYS A 244 28.69 -5.09 13.10
CA CYS A 244 27.66 -4.12 13.51
C CYS A 244 27.46 -4.05 15.03
N GLU A 245 27.91 -5.04 15.80
CA GLU A 245 27.92 -4.99 17.28
C GLU A 245 28.96 -3.98 17.82
N LYS A 246 29.99 -3.63 17.01
CA LYS A 246 31.07 -2.74 17.43
C LYS A 246 30.68 -1.28 17.19
N GLN A 247 30.71 -0.46 18.24
CA GLN A 247 30.37 0.97 18.16
C GLN A 247 31.24 1.75 17.17
N ILE A 248 32.51 1.39 17.03
CA ILE A 248 33.42 2.02 16.05
C ILE A 248 32.88 1.80 14.62
N TYR A 249 32.50 0.56 14.32
CA TYR A 249 31.96 0.21 13.01
C TYR A 249 30.60 0.90 12.75
N GLN A 250 29.74 1.00 13.77
CA GLN A 250 28.46 1.74 13.68
C GLN A 250 28.71 3.21 13.32
N LYS A 251 29.68 3.86 14.01
CA LYS A 251 30.06 5.24 13.71
C LYS A 251 30.58 5.41 12.27
N GLU A 252 31.41 4.49 11.80
CA GLU A 252 31.92 4.52 10.43
C GLU A 252 30.83 4.37 9.38
N ILE A 253 29.90 3.44 9.57
CA ILE A 253 28.76 3.23 8.68
C ILE A 253 27.86 4.46 8.65
N LEU A 254 27.47 4.99 9.80
CA LEU A 254 26.60 6.17 9.87
C LEU A 254 27.29 7.41 9.29
N ALA A 255 28.58 7.65 9.57
CA ALA A 255 29.32 8.74 9.00
C ALA A 255 29.48 8.64 7.46
N LYS A 256 29.51 7.42 6.92
CA LYS A 256 29.55 7.19 5.47
C LYS A 256 28.28 7.68 4.78
N PHE A 257 27.12 7.49 5.39
CA PHE A 257 25.81 7.78 4.76
C PHE A 257 25.24 9.13 5.17
N TYR A 258 25.52 9.60 6.40
CA TYR A 258 25.04 10.86 6.93
C TYR A 258 26.18 11.87 7.06
N LYS A 259 26.21 12.88 6.19
CA LYS A 259 27.16 13.98 6.21
C LYS A 259 26.62 15.13 7.06
N ILE A 260 26.61 14.98 8.37
CA ILE A 260 26.05 15.94 9.33
C ILE A 260 27.18 16.73 9.98
N HIS A 261 26.96 18.04 10.21
CA HIS A 261 27.95 18.96 10.80
C HIS A 261 28.31 18.58 12.23
N ASP A 262 27.34 18.16 13.03
CA ASP A 262 27.54 17.73 14.43
C ASP A 262 27.20 16.24 14.57
N PHE A 263 28.09 15.42 14.05
CA PHE A 263 27.91 13.98 14.02
C PHE A 263 27.82 13.34 15.42
N ASP A 264 28.54 13.91 16.42
CA ASP A 264 28.53 13.35 17.78
C ASP A 264 27.15 13.56 18.46
N VAL A 265 26.50 14.71 18.26
CA VAL A 265 25.13 14.95 18.74
C VAL A 265 24.15 14.04 18.02
N PHE A 266 24.25 13.91 16.70
CA PHE A 266 23.45 12.97 15.93
C PHE A 266 23.57 11.54 16.45
N PHE A 267 24.80 11.10 16.72
CA PHE A 267 25.07 9.75 17.19
C PHE A 267 24.57 9.49 18.62
N GLN A 268 24.41 10.51 19.46
CA GLN A 268 23.86 10.34 20.81
C GLN A 268 22.45 9.71 20.79
N ASN A 269 21.62 10.04 19.82
CA ASN A 269 20.26 9.48 19.70
C ASN A 269 20.26 7.94 19.54
N PHE A 270 21.37 7.37 19.08
CA PHE A 270 21.51 5.92 18.87
C PHE A 270 21.95 5.16 20.11
N TYR A 271 22.54 5.82 21.13
CA TYR A 271 23.05 5.12 22.33
C TYR A 271 21.97 4.42 23.13
N GLU A 272 20.79 5.01 23.22
CA GLU A 272 19.65 4.43 23.95
C GLU A 272 19.04 3.24 23.21
N ASN A 273 19.27 3.13 21.90
CA ASN A 273 18.70 2.14 21.00
C ASN A 273 19.79 1.26 20.36
N ASN A 274 20.70 0.74 21.17
CA ASN A 274 21.90 0.05 20.68
C ASN A 274 21.61 -1.13 19.75
N VAL A 275 20.66 -2.01 20.10
CA VAL A 275 20.31 -3.19 19.27
C VAL A 275 19.62 -2.76 17.97
N ALA A 276 18.77 -1.73 18.03
CA ALA A 276 18.16 -1.17 16.83
C ALA A 276 19.19 -0.45 15.95
N THR A 277 20.24 0.14 16.54
CA THR A 277 21.37 0.72 15.80
C THR A 277 22.16 -0.35 15.06
N GLN A 278 22.37 -1.52 15.66
CA GLN A 278 23.00 -2.68 15.00
C GLN A 278 22.17 -3.09 13.78
N ALA A 279 20.85 -3.25 13.95
CA ALA A 279 19.94 -3.56 12.85
C ALA A 279 19.97 -2.50 11.74
N PHE A 280 20.03 -1.22 12.11
CA PHE A 280 20.06 -0.11 11.15
C PHE A 280 21.36 -0.06 10.36
N CYS A 281 22.51 -0.21 11.01
CA CYS A 281 23.81 -0.26 10.33
C CYS A 281 23.90 -1.45 9.35
N PHE A 282 23.39 -2.62 9.77
CA PHE A 282 23.31 -3.77 8.89
C PHE A 282 22.40 -3.52 7.68
N LEU A 283 21.23 -2.92 7.92
CA LEU A 283 20.25 -2.57 6.87
C LEU A 283 20.87 -1.62 5.83
N LEU A 284 21.58 -0.58 6.28
CA LEU A 284 22.23 0.39 5.38
C LEU A 284 23.30 -0.28 4.53
N ASP A 285 24.13 -1.14 5.14
CA ASP A 285 25.18 -1.88 4.41
C ASP A 285 24.57 -2.88 3.42
N PHE A 286 23.50 -3.56 3.80
CA PHE A 286 22.77 -4.48 2.92
C PHE A 286 22.21 -3.76 1.68
N VAL A 287 21.54 -2.63 1.87
CA VAL A 287 21.00 -1.82 0.76
C VAL A 287 22.12 -1.29 -0.12
N TYR A 288 23.23 -0.84 0.49
CA TYR A 288 24.40 -0.35 -0.24
C TYR A 288 25.01 -1.42 -1.16
N GLN A 289 25.07 -2.65 -0.71
CA GLN A 289 25.61 -3.76 -1.51
C GLN A 289 24.71 -4.16 -2.66
N HIS A 290 23.39 -4.02 -2.50
CA HIS A 290 22.44 -4.25 -3.57
C HIS A 290 22.54 -3.16 -4.63
N ASN A 291 22.52 -1.90 -4.22
CA ASN A 291 22.68 -0.76 -5.10
C ASN A 291 23.17 0.45 -4.29
N PRO A 292 24.42 0.89 -4.48
CA PRO A 292 24.98 2.02 -3.76
C PRO A 292 24.18 3.31 -3.85
N HIS A 293 23.46 3.52 -4.94
CA HIS A 293 22.64 4.72 -5.12
C HIS A 293 21.42 4.75 -4.17
N LEU A 294 20.89 3.59 -3.74
CA LEU A 294 19.73 3.54 -2.86
C LEU A 294 19.97 4.09 -1.46
N VAL A 295 21.23 4.21 -1.03
CA VAL A 295 21.58 4.80 0.27
C VAL A 295 22.02 6.27 0.17
N ASN A 296 21.98 6.87 -1.03
CA ASN A 296 22.27 8.28 -1.19
C ASN A 296 21.14 9.13 -0.60
N LYS A 297 21.50 10.13 0.23
CA LYS A 297 20.57 11.09 0.84
C LYS A 297 19.34 10.40 1.47
N ILE A 298 19.58 9.39 2.29
CA ILE A 298 18.54 8.78 3.13
C ILE A 298 18.17 9.77 4.23
N ALA A 299 16.86 9.90 4.53
CA ALA A 299 16.40 10.74 5.62
C ALA A 299 16.93 10.25 6.98
N GLU A 300 17.11 11.18 7.92
CA GLU A 300 17.43 10.82 9.30
C GLU A 300 16.36 9.92 9.89
N PRO A 301 16.72 8.88 10.67
CA PRO A 301 15.76 7.94 11.17
C PRO A 301 14.84 8.56 12.22
N ILE A 302 13.56 8.21 12.13
CA ILE A 302 12.57 8.50 13.14
C ILE A 302 12.66 7.43 14.22
N PHE A 303 12.90 7.85 15.48
CA PHE A 303 12.89 6.96 16.64
C PHE A 303 11.45 6.82 17.16
N GLU A 304 10.88 5.60 17.05
CA GLU A 304 9.47 5.36 17.35
C GLU A 304 9.17 5.05 18.82
N ASN A 305 10.08 5.34 19.72
CA ASN A 305 9.94 5.05 21.17
C ASN A 305 9.07 6.09 21.92
N CYS A 306 8.15 6.77 21.24
CA CYS A 306 7.37 7.86 21.83
C CYS A 306 6.31 7.37 22.83
N SER A 307 6.31 7.97 24.04
CA SER A 307 5.32 7.74 25.11
C SER A 307 3.93 8.36 24.85
N GLU A 308 3.79 9.18 23.82
CA GLU A 308 2.56 9.94 23.50
C GLU A 308 1.63 9.23 22.53
N ARG A 309 1.73 7.90 22.45
CA ARG A 309 0.90 7.10 21.55
C ARG A 309 -0.02 6.16 22.33
N LEU A 310 -1.18 5.87 21.73
CA LEU A 310 -2.01 4.75 22.15
C LEU A 310 -1.29 3.43 21.82
N ILE A 311 -0.96 2.65 22.83
CA ILE A 311 -0.34 1.33 22.66
C ILE A 311 -1.42 0.31 22.30
N LEU A 312 -1.28 -0.33 21.14
CA LEU A 312 -2.16 -1.35 20.61
C LEU A 312 -1.50 -2.71 20.84
N ALA A 313 -2.03 -3.52 21.78
CA ALA A 313 -1.47 -4.81 22.13
C ALA A 313 -2.39 -5.97 21.71
N ASN A 314 -1.88 -7.21 21.80
CA ASN A 314 -2.62 -8.43 21.49
C ASN A 314 -3.21 -8.45 20.07
N HIS A 315 -2.42 -8.08 19.07
CA HIS A 315 -2.86 -8.04 17.64
C HIS A 315 -4.11 -7.18 17.38
N SER A 316 -4.31 -6.11 18.14
CA SER A 316 -5.51 -5.25 18.07
C SER A 316 -5.82 -4.76 16.66
N LEU A 317 -4.82 -4.43 15.85
CA LEU A 317 -5.01 -3.95 14.48
C LEU A 317 -5.75 -4.99 13.60
N LYS A 318 -5.44 -6.27 13.76
CA LYS A 318 -6.12 -7.36 13.03
C LYS A 318 -7.46 -7.71 13.65
N GLN A 319 -7.51 -7.84 14.97
CA GLN A 319 -8.73 -8.23 15.69
C GLN A 319 -9.86 -7.21 15.51
N LEU A 320 -9.54 -5.92 15.36
CA LEU A 320 -10.50 -4.85 15.05
C LEU A 320 -10.74 -4.67 13.54
N ASN A 321 -10.13 -5.48 12.68
CA ASN A 321 -10.19 -5.35 11.23
C ASN A 321 -9.74 -3.98 10.72
N ILE A 322 -8.75 -3.39 11.39
CA ILE A 322 -8.14 -2.11 11.00
C ILE A 322 -7.33 -2.27 9.73
N ILE A 323 -6.50 -3.32 9.67
CA ILE A 323 -5.70 -3.71 8.51
C ILE A 323 -6.34 -4.90 7.80
N ASP A 324 -5.97 -5.10 6.52
CA ASP A 324 -6.52 -6.19 5.72
C ASP A 324 -6.14 -7.57 6.28
N ASP A 325 -7.09 -8.47 6.19
CA ASP A 325 -6.83 -9.90 6.14
C ASP A 325 -6.61 -10.30 4.66
N ASN A 326 -5.59 -11.12 4.40
CA ASN A 326 -5.21 -11.56 3.04
C ASN A 326 -6.33 -12.27 2.26
N ASN A 327 -7.44 -12.61 2.93
CA ASN A 327 -8.58 -13.31 2.35
C ASN A 327 -9.57 -12.40 1.60
N TYR A 328 -9.51 -11.08 1.81
CA TYR A 328 -10.46 -10.13 1.22
C TYR A 328 -9.70 -8.99 0.51
N SER A 329 -10.24 -8.55 -0.62
CA SER A 329 -9.70 -7.42 -1.37
C SER A 329 -10.79 -6.38 -1.66
N GLY A 330 -10.41 -5.12 -1.80
CA GLY A 330 -11.32 -4.02 -2.14
C GLY A 330 -11.37 -2.92 -1.09
N LYS A 331 -12.17 -1.88 -1.35
CA LYS A 331 -12.28 -0.68 -0.51
C LYS A 331 -12.74 -0.98 0.92
N TYR A 332 -13.63 -1.96 1.07
CA TYR A 332 -14.23 -2.33 2.35
C TYR A 332 -13.58 -3.57 2.99
N SER A 333 -12.37 -3.95 2.56
CA SER A 333 -11.64 -5.07 3.17
C SER A 333 -11.11 -4.74 4.58
N SER A 334 -10.87 -3.47 4.87
CA SER A 334 -10.44 -3.00 6.19
C SER A 334 -10.90 -1.57 6.48
N VAL A 335 -10.85 -1.19 7.76
CA VAL A 335 -11.22 0.16 8.21
C VAL A 335 -10.29 1.21 7.61
N VAL A 336 -8.97 0.96 7.57
CA VAL A 336 -8.00 1.88 6.96
C VAL A 336 -8.32 2.14 5.49
N LYS A 337 -8.59 1.09 4.70
CA LYS A 337 -8.89 1.25 3.27
C LYS A 337 -10.20 2.00 3.03
N MET A 338 -11.20 1.74 3.88
CA MET A 338 -12.47 2.44 3.79
C MET A 338 -12.32 3.93 4.09
N LEU A 339 -11.56 4.27 5.15
CA LEU A 339 -11.43 5.64 5.64
C LEU A 339 -10.37 6.45 4.88
N ASN A 340 -9.42 5.82 4.18
CA ASN A 340 -8.40 6.55 3.45
C ASN A 340 -8.97 7.20 2.18
N GLU A 341 -9.62 8.34 2.34
CA GLU A 341 -10.17 9.17 1.26
C GLU A 341 -9.18 10.22 0.75
N CYS A 342 -7.89 10.14 1.14
CA CYS A 342 -6.85 10.98 0.56
C CYS A 342 -6.74 10.78 -0.95
N LEU A 343 -6.48 11.84 -1.67
CA LEU A 343 -6.43 11.84 -3.12
C LEU A 343 -5.00 11.66 -3.64
N THR A 344 -4.02 12.25 -2.95
CA THR A 344 -2.61 12.17 -3.32
C THR A 344 -1.92 10.92 -2.75
N PRO A 345 -0.88 10.38 -3.42
CA PRO A 345 -0.09 9.26 -2.86
C PRO A 345 0.59 9.61 -1.54
N MET A 346 1.07 10.84 -1.37
CA MET A 346 1.71 11.34 -0.15
C MET A 346 0.71 11.36 1.01
N GLY A 347 -0.49 11.91 0.78
CA GLY A 347 -1.57 11.94 1.75
C GLY A 347 -2.02 10.53 2.16
N LYS A 348 -2.18 9.61 1.20
CA LYS A 348 -2.55 8.20 1.48
C LYS A 348 -1.55 7.50 2.40
N ARG A 349 -0.24 7.68 2.17
CA ARG A 349 0.80 7.14 3.05
C ARG A 349 0.72 7.72 4.46
N LYS A 350 0.61 9.04 4.57
CA LYS A 350 0.58 9.73 5.87
C LYS A 350 -0.70 9.41 6.64
N PHE A 351 -1.85 9.32 5.96
CA PHE A 351 -3.11 8.91 6.57
C PHE A 351 -3.01 7.51 7.19
N THR A 352 -2.52 6.54 6.42
CA THR A 352 -2.33 5.17 6.89
C THR A 352 -1.41 5.14 8.10
N TYR A 353 -0.26 5.81 8.04
CA TYR A 353 0.68 5.89 9.15
C TYR A 353 0.04 6.50 10.41
N ASN A 354 -0.65 7.65 10.29
CA ASN A 354 -1.28 8.31 11.43
C ASN A 354 -2.41 7.47 12.04
N PHE A 355 -3.20 6.79 11.21
CA PHE A 355 -4.30 5.95 11.67
C PHE A 355 -3.83 4.69 12.41
N LEU A 356 -2.70 4.12 11.98
CA LEU A 356 -2.07 2.96 12.64
C LEU A 356 -1.24 3.36 13.87
N ASN A 357 -0.95 4.64 14.05
CA ASN A 357 -0.22 5.21 15.18
C ASN A 357 -1.03 6.33 15.87
N PRO A 358 -2.19 5.99 16.46
CA PRO A 358 -3.04 6.97 17.14
C PRO A 358 -2.31 7.57 18.34
N ILE A 359 -2.65 8.80 18.70
CA ILE A 359 -1.96 9.59 19.72
C ILE A 359 -2.87 9.88 20.90
N ASN A 360 -2.25 10.24 22.04
CA ASN A 360 -2.97 10.61 23.27
C ASN A 360 -2.76 12.10 23.67
N ASP A 361 -2.07 12.90 22.84
CA ASP A 361 -1.91 14.33 23.05
C ASP A 361 -3.24 15.08 22.84
N ILE A 362 -3.81 15.56 23.96
CA ILE A 362 -5.09 16.28 24.00
C ILE A 362 -5.02 17.57 23.20
N GLY A 363 -3.90 18.30 23.29
CA GLY A 363 -3.72 19.59 22.61
C GLY A 363 -3.75 19.44 21.09
N PHE A 364 -3.03 18.45 20.59
CA PHE A 364 -3.01 18.11 19.18
C PHE A 364 -4.39 17.64 18.68
N LEU A 365 -5.02 16.71 19.38
CA LEU A 365 -6.33 16.18 18.99
C LEU A 365 -7.41 17.27 18.94
N GLN A 366 -7.39 18.19 19.89
CA GLN A 366 -8.36 19.29 19.92
C GLN A 366 -8.17 20.24 18.71
N LYS A 367 -6.92 20.51 18.32
CA LYS A 367 -6.60 21.29 17.11
C LYS A 367 -7.14 20.60 15.85
N GLU A 368 -6.92 19.28 15.73
CA GLU A 368 -7.42 18.47 14.61
C GLU A 368 -8.95 18.53 14.48
N TYR A 369 -9.67 18.35 15.59
CA TYR A 369 -11.14 18.42 15.55
C TYR A 369 -11.65 19.82 15.18
N ASN A 370 -11.03 20.85 15.68
CA ASN A 370 -11.47 22.21 15.43
C ASN A 370 -11.23 22.65 13.99
N ILE A 371 -10.11 22.26 13.39
CA ILE A 371 -9.84 22.58 11.98
C ILE A 371 -10.78 21.81 11.04
N VAL A 372 -11.07 20.53 11.33
CA VAL A 372 -12.05 19.74 10.57
C VAL A 372 -13.45 20.36 10.67
N GLU A 373 -13.88 20.83 11.87
CA GLU A 373 -15.15 21.52 12.06
C GLU A 373 -15.23 22.77 11.20
N HIS A 374 -14.18 23.58 11.21
CA HIS A 374 -14.10 24.81 10.41
C HIS A 374 -14.25 24.49 8.91
N MET A 375 -13.49 23.52 8.39
CA MET A 375 -13.56 23.13 7.00
C MET A 375 -14.91 22.49 6.62
N LEU A 376 -15.53 21.76 7.55
CA LEU A 376 -16.83 21.13 7.33
C LEU A 376 -17.94 22.17 7.09
N THR A 377 -17.90 23.31 7.77
CA THR A 377 -18.88 24.40 7.56
C THR A 377 -18.81 25.01 6.16
N ARG A 378 -17.67 24.88 5.48
CA ARG A 378 -17.40 25.40 4.12
C ARG A 378 -17.06 24.29 3.13
N PHE A 379 -17.49 23.07 3.41
CA PHE A 379 -17.04 21.87 2.67
C PHE A 379 -17.21 22.01 1.15
N GLU A 380 -18.33 22.53 0.67
CA GLU A 380 -18.59 22.65 -0.76
C GLU A 380 -17.57 23.55 -1.49
N GLN A 381 -17.07 24.60 -0.81
CA GLN A 381 -16.04 25.47 -1.37
C GLN A 381 -14.69 24.73 -1.48
N TYR A 382 -14.30 24.03 -0.40
CA TYR A 382 -13.07 23.21 -0.39
C TYR A 382 -13.15 22.07 -1.38
N ASN A 383 -14.27 21.35 -1.43
CA ASN A 383 -14.47 20.23 -2.33
C ASN A 383 -14.41 20.66 -3.81
N ALA A 384 -15.07 21.76 -4.18
CA ALA A 384 -15.06 22.27 -5.53
C ALA A 384 -13.65 22.65 -6.02
N ARG A 385 -12.79 23.17 -5.12
CA ARG A 385 -11.44 23.62 -5.47
C ARG A 385 -10.40 22.52 -5.35
N LEU A 386 -10.40 21.74 -4.27
CA LEU A 386 -9.30 20.81 -3.95
C LEU A 386 -9.44 19.45 -4.62
N LYS A 387 -10.65 18.94 -4.81
CA LYS A 387 -10.87 17.54 -5.24
C LYS A 387 -10.18 17.19 -6.55
N ASN A 388 -10.37 17.99 -7.57
CA ASN A 388 -9.81 17.72 -8.89
C ASN A 388 -8.28 17.90 -8.88
N ASP A 389 -7.78 18.99 -8.34
CA ASP A 389 -6.36 19.32 -8.33
C ASP A 389 -5.55 18.28 -7.54
N LEU A 390 -6.04 17.85 -6.37
CA LEU A 390 -5.42 16.81 -5.57
C LEU A 390 -5.48 15.43 -6.23
N SER A 391 -6.59 15.10 -6.92
CA SER A 391 -6.76 13.78 -7.56
C SER A 391 -5.82 13.56 -8.75
N GLU A 392 -5.44 14.63 -9.44
CA GLU A 392 -4.51 14.58 -10.57
C GLU A 392 -3.04 14.63 -10.16
N MET A 393 -2.78 14.94 -8.87
CA MET A 393 -1.43 15.11 -8.36
C MET A 393 -0.67 13.80 -8.29
N LYS A 394 0.53 13.82 -8.83
CA LYS A 394 1.44 12.66 -8.81
C LYS A 394 2.31 12.67 -7.57
N ASP A 395 3.07 11.60 -7.38
CA ASP A 395 3.90 11.38 -6.21
C ASP A 395 5.22 12.18 -6.27
N ILE A 396 5.18 13.42 -5.76
CA ILE A 396 6.34 14.33 -5.74
C ILE A 396 7.47 13.74 -4.87
N ALA A 397 7.14 13.14 -3.73
CA ALA A 397 8.15 12.52 -2.85
C ALA A 397 8.89 11.37 -3.53
N LYS A 398 8.21 10.60 -4.38
CA LYS A 398 8.83 9.56 -5.19
C LYS A 398 9.71 10.16 -6.28
N TRP A 399 9.32 11.27 -6.90
CA TRP A 399 10.14 11.96 -7.88
C TRP A 399 11.38 12.59 -7.24
N GLU A 400 11.25 13.21 -6.08
CA GLU A 400 12.40 13.69 -5.31
C GLU A 400 13.42 12.55 -5.09
N ARG A 401 12.95 11.37 -4.71
CA ARG A 401 13.81 10.20 -4.59
C ARG A 401 14.44 9.77 -5.91
N GLN A 402 13.70 9.85 -7.03
CA GLN A 402 14.24 9.55 -8.37
C GLN A 402 15.35 10.52 -8.79
N VAL A 403 15.28 11.78 -8.39
CA VAL A 403 16.37 12.76 -8.60
C VAL A 403 17.67 12.26 -7.98
N PHE A 404 17.64 11.87 -6.70
CA PHE A 404 18.83 11.37 -6.01
C PHE A 404 19.36 10.05 -6.58
N LEU A 405 18.47 9.23 -7.12
CA LEU A 405 18.84 7.98 -7.79
C LEU A 405 19.32 8.20 -9.24
N LYS A 406 19.27 9.42 -9.75
CA LYS A 406 19.52 9.77 -11.16
C LYS A 406 18.67 8.93 -12.14
N LYS A 407 17.45 8.60 -11.75
CA LYS A 407 16.48 7.79 -12.53
C LYS A 407 15.23 8.55 -12.93
N ILE A 408 15.18 9.84 -12.67
CA ILE A 408 14.04 10.68 -13.06
C ILE A 408 14.00 10.89 -14.58
N SER A 409 12.81 10.82 -15.17
CA SER A 409 12.62 11.03 -16.58
C SER A 409 12.30 12.49 -16.92
N PRO A 410 12.56 12.97 -18.15
CA PRO A 410 12.12 14.30 -18.60
C PRO A 410 10.62 14.51 -18.44
N LYS A 411 9.81 13.50 -18.72
CA LYS A 411 8.36 13.51 -18.52
C LYS A 411 7.95 13.75 -17.06
N SER A 412 8.71 13.18 -16.12
CA SER A 412 8.46 13.41 -14.70
C SER A 412 8.69 14.87 -14.31
N PHE A 413 9.67 15.56 -14.89
CA PHE A 413 9.88 17.01 -14.69
C PHE A 413 8.74 17.85 -15.27
N TYR A 414 8.24 17.50 -16.44
CA TYR A 414 7.04 18.14 -16.99
C TYR A 414 5.85 17.98 -16.03
N GLN A 415 5.60 16.76 -15.54
CA GLN A 415 4.52 16.50 -14.60
C GLN A 415 4.74 17.22 -13.27
N LEU A 416 5.98 17.28 -12.78
CA LEU A 416 6.33 18.03 -11.57
C LEU A 416 6.03 19.52 -11.75
N HIS A 417 6.43 20.11 -12.88
CA HIS A 417 6.12 21.50 -13.19
C HIS A 417 4.60 21.75 -13.17
N GLN A 418 3.79 20.88 -13.80
CA GLN A 418 2.33 21.00 -13.76
C GLN A 418 1.77 20.87 -12.34
N ASN A 419 2.30 19.95 -11.53
CA ASN A 419 1.90 19.81 -10.14
C ASN A 419 2.23 21.08 -9.33
N LEU A 420 3.41 21.68 -9.53
CA LEU A 420 3.81 22.90 -8.83
C LEU A 420 2.89 24.09 -9.16
N LEU A 421 2.46 24.24 -10.42
CA LEU A 421 1.50 25.27 -10.81
C LEU A 421 0.14 25.07 -10.10
N LYS A 422 -0.36 23.83 -10.03
CA LYS A 422 -1.58 23.52 -9.29
C LYS A 422 -1.43 23.78 -7.78
N ILE A 423 -0.25 23.47 -7.21
CA ILE A 423 0.02 23.73 -5.79
C ILE A 423 0.03 25.24 -5.51
N ILE A 424 0.54 26.07 -6.41
CA ILE A 424 0.45 27.54 -6.26
C ILE A 424 -1.01 27.98 -6.17
N GLU A 425 -1.87 27.47 -7.04
CA GLU A 425 -3.29 27.81 -7.02
C GLU A 425 -4.00 27.31 -5.75
N ILE A 426 -3.66 26.10 -5.26
CA ILE A 426 -4.14 25.57 -3.98
C ILE A 426 -3.65 26.47 -2.84
N TYR A 427 -2.37 26.85 -2.85
CA TYR A 427 -1.75 27.69 -1.86
C TYR A 427 -2.46 29.07 -1.78
N ASP A 428 -2.64 29.73 -2.92
CA ASP A 428 -3.31 31.04 -3.00
C ASP A 428 -4.76 30.98 -2.48
N PHE A 429 -5.46 29.88 -2.72
CA PHE A 429 -6.79 29.63 -2.17
C PHE A 429 -6.76 29.42 -0.66
N ILE A 430 -5.87 28.60 -0.13
CA ILE A 430 -5.77 28.29 1.30
C ILE A 430 -5.34 29.50 2.10
N MET A 431 -4.44 30.35 1.57
CA MET A 431 -3.96 31.55 2.26
C MET A 431 -5.04 32.63 2.46
N GLN A 432 -6.21 32.50 1.83
CA GLN A 432 -7.37 33.36 2.08
C GLN A 432 -8.11 32.99 3.38
N ASP A 433 -7.93 31.76 3.90
CA ASP A 433 -8.59 31.31 5.13
C ASP A 433 -7.66 31.43 6.35
N LYS A 434 -7.85 32.47 7.15
CA LYS A 434 -7.02 32.77 8.33
C LYS A 434 -6.96 31.63 9.34
N THR A 435 -8.01 30.81 9.45
CA THR A 435 -8.07 29.71 10.42
C THR A 435 -7.19 28.55 9.96
N VAL A 436 -7.22 28.23 8.68
CA VAL A 436 -6.37 27.20 8.10
C VAL A 436 -4.92 27.64 8.08
N VAL A 437 -4.64 28.92 7.76
CA VAL A 437 -3.28 29.49 7.82
C VAL A 437 -2.70 29.39 9.23
N LYS A 438 -3.47 29.73 10.26
CA LYS A 438 -3.00 29.59 11.65
C LYS A 438 -2.65 28.15 12.00
N TYR A 439 -3.47 27.21 11.58
CA TYR A 439 -3.19 25.78 11.76
C TYR A 439 -1.92 25.35 11.02
N LEU A 440 -1.73 25.82 9.78
CA LEU A 440 -0.53 25.53 8.99
C LEU A 440 0.74 26.11 9.60
N ASP A 441 0.68 27.34 10.14
CA ASP A 441 1.81 27.98 10.82
C ASP A 441 2.27 27.17 12.05
N ASP A 442 1.33 26.51 12.76
CA ASP A 442 1.65 25.62 13.86
C ASP A 442 2.30 24.29 13.41
N CYS A 443 1.92 23.76 12.22
CA CYS A 443 2.34 22.45 11.74
C CYS A 443 3.53 22.50 10.78
N LEU A 444 3.74 23.61 10.08
CA LEU A 444 4.73 23.80 9.04
C LEU A 444 5.39 25.18 9.17
N PRO A 445 6.59 25.29 9.77
CA PRO A 445 7.24 26.58 10.00
C PRO A 445 7.45 27.45 8.75
N CYS A 446 7.64 26.81 7.59
CA CYS A 446 7.81 27.49 6.29
C CYS A 446 6.51 27.67 5.51
N SER A 447 5.34 27.59 6.16
CA SER A 447 4.03 27.65 5.51
C SER A 447 3.86 28.87 4.58
N LYS A 448 4.42 30.01 4.90
CA LYS A 448 4.33 31.28 4.14
C LYS A 448 5.23 31.33 2.91
N GLU A 449 6.21 30.44 2.81
CA GLU A 449 7.23 30.43 1.74
C GLU A 449 6.89 29.43 0.62
N ILE A 450 5.92 28.55 0.83
CA ILE A 450 5.56 27.48 -0.10
C ILE A 450 5.26 27.98 -1.51
N GLY A 451 4.49 29.08 -1.63
CA GLY A 451 4.19 29.69 -2.93
C GLY A 451 5.45 30.16 -3.66
N GLN A 452 6.43 30.69 -2.92
CA GLN A 452 7.70 31.11 -3.50
C GLN A 452 8.58 29.90 -3.88
N TYR A 453 8.63 28.88 -3.03
CA TYR A 453 9.34 27.63 -3.34
C TYR A 453 8.82 26.98 -4.62
N CYS A 454 7.51 26.85 -4.77
CA CYS A 454 6.91 26.32 -6.00
C CYS A 454 7.29 27.14 -7.23
N LYS A 455 7.28 28.49 -7.13
CA LYS A 455 7.66 29.39 -8.24
C LYS A 455 9.14 29.25 -8.60
N ASN A 456 10.04 29.18 -7.62
CA ASN A 456 11.47 29.00 -7.83
C ASN A 456 11.75 27.72 -8.61
N VAL A 457 11.21 26.60 -8.11
CA VAL A 457 11.40 25.28 -8.73
C VAL A 457 10.79 25.22 -10.12
N ALA A 458 9.55 25.70 -10.29
CA ALA A 458 8.88 25.71 -11.61
C ALA A 458 9.63 26.59 -12.63
N THR A 459 10.13 27.75 -12.20
CA THR A 459 10.91 28.65 -13.05
C THR A 459 12.21 27.98 -13.47
N PHE A 460 12.94 27.35 -12.55
CA PHE A 460 14.19 26.65 -12.86
C PHE A 460 13.95 25.54 -13.90
N ILE A 461 12.91 24.70 -13.71
CA ILE A 461 12.57 23.65 -14.69
C ILE A 461 12.28 24.24 -16.08
N SER A 462 11.48 25.29 -16.15
CA SER A 462 11.07 25.91 -17.42
C SER A 462 12.20 26.71 -18.11
N GLN A 463 13.22 27.13 -17.38
CA GLN A 463 14.40 27.77 -17.94
C GLN A 463 15.37 26.79 -18.60
N GLU A 464 15.49 25.58 -18.07
CA GLU A 464 16.45 24.58 -18.54
C GLU A 464 15.81 23.59 -19.55
N LEU A 465 14.50 23.29 -19.44
CA LEU A 465 13.82 22.28 -20.24
C LEU A 465 12.71 22.88 -21.13
N ASP A 466 12.59 22.35 -22.34
CA ASP A 466 11.47 22.65 -23.24
C ASP A 466 10.28 21.75 -22.93
N LEU A 467 9.35 22.29 -22.14
CA LEU A 467 8.20 21.55 -21.63
C LEU A 467 7.18 21.17 -22.71
N GLU A 468 7.07 21.95 -23.78
CA GLU A 468 6.16 21.67 -24.90
C GLU A 468 6.67 20.47 -25.71
N LEU A 469 7.97 20.42 -25.97
CA LEU A 469 8.60 19.29 -26.66
C LEU A 469 8.53 18.03 -25.82
N ILE A 470 8.69 18.12 -24.48
CA ILE A 470 8.57 16.97 -23.58
C ILE A 470 7.15 16.41 -23.60
N CYS A 471 6.14 17.26 -23.64
CA CYS A 471 4.73 16.84 -23.65
C CYS A 471 4.35 16.11 -24.94
N THR A 472 4.81 16.62 -26.11
CA THR A 472 4.38 16.14 -27.43
C THR A 472 5.27 15.04 -28.00
N GLY A 473 6.53 14.95 -27.56
CA GLY A 473 7.58 14.15 -28.20
C GLY A 473 8.05 12.93 -27.41
N GLU A 474 7.22 12.33 -26.53
CA GLU A 474 7.63 11.27 -25.61
C GLU A 474 8.38 10.08 -26.28
N SER A 475 7.87 9.59 -27.41
CA SER A 475 8.49 8.48 -28.14
C SER A 475 9.86 8.83 -28.72
N LEU A 476 10.02 10.05 -29.21
CA LEU A 476 11.25 10.56 -29.78
C LEU A 476 12.30 10.90 -28.72
N ILE A 477 11.87 11.27 -27.52
CA ILE A 477 12.74 11.45 -26.36
C ILE A 477 13.29 10.10 -25.89
N GLN A 478 12.45 9.08 -25.82
CA GLN A 478 12.87 7.73 -25.41
C GLN A 478 13.86 7.10 -26.40
N SER A 479 13.71 7.36 -27.70
CA SER A 479 14.69 6.96 -28.72
C SER A 479 15.97 7.81 -28.71
N GLY A 480 15.95 8.96 -28.03
CA GLY A 480 17.08 9.92 -28.00
C GLY A 480 17.19 10.78 -29.27
N GLU A 481 16.12 10.90 -30.05
CA GLU A 481 16.09 11.62 -31.30
C GLU A 481 15.71 13.09 -31.16
N LEU A 482 15.06 13.46 -30.05
CA LEU A 482 14.56 14.79 -29.78
C LEU A 482 15.36 15.48 -28.66
N ASN A 483 15.93 16.64 -28.99
CA ASN A 483 16.53 17.52 -27.99
C ASN A 483 15.43 18.28 -27.25
N PHE A 484 15.24 17.98 -25.95
CA PHE A 484 14.29 18.64 -25.05
C PHE A 484 14.94 19.64 -24.07
N ILE A 485 16.25 19.85 -24.19
CA ILE A 485 16.95 20.91 -23.47
C ILE A 485 16.69 22.24 -24.17
N ARG A 486 16.41 23.28 -23.41
CA ARG A 486 16.07 24.59 -23.98
C ARG A 486 17.27 25.20 -24.67
N GLN A 487 17.04 25.89 -25.77
CA GLN A 487 18.07 26.60 -26.48
C GLN A 487 18.70 27.70 -25.59
N GLY A 488 20.01 27.79 -25.60
CA GLY A 488 20.80 28.73 -24.79
C GLY A 488 21.34 28.13 -23.49
N VAL A 489 20.92 26.92 -23.11
CA VAL A 489 21.42 26.22 -21.90
C VAL A 489 22.84 25.66 -22.12
N ASN A 490 23.08 25.09 -23.29
CA ASN A 490 24.40 24.55 -23.66
C ASN A 490 24.72 24.81 -25.13
N ALA A 491 25.77 25.65 -25.40
CA ALA A 491 26.14 26.06 -26.71
C ALA A 491 26.59 24.89 -27.64
N ASP A 492 27.29 23.88 -27.09
CA ASP A 492 27.73 22.72 -27.89
C ASP A 492 26.55 21.84 -28.30
N LEU A 493 25.55 21.70 -27.42
CA LEU A 493 24.31 20.98 -27.72
C LEU A 493 23.49 21.71 -28.78
N ASP A 494 23.39 23.06 -28.70
CA ASP A 494 22.71 23.89 -29.68
C ASP A 494 23.37 23.79 -31.05
N ASN A 495 24.69 23.91 -31.11
CA ASN A 495 25.47 23.77 -32.36
C ASN A 495 25.26 22.39 -32.99
N LYS A 496 25.25 21.30 -32.22
CA LYS A 496 24.99 19.94 -32.73
C LYS A 496 23.57 19.78 -33.24
N THR A 497 22.61 20.35 -32.54
CA THR A 497 21.18 20.32 -32.93
C THR A 497 20.97 21.07 -34.26
N GLU A 498 21.64 22.20 -34.41
CA GLU A 498 21.61 22.98 -35.66
C GLU A 498 22.29 22.24 -36.79
N LEU A 499 23.45 21.60 -36.55
CA LEU A 499 24.19 20.83 -37.56
C LEU A 499 23.36 19.60 -38.03
N LEU A 500 22.66 18.95 -37.13
CA LEU A 500 21.74 17.83 -37.45
C LEU A 500 20.61 18.35 -38.38
N ARG A 501 19.94 19.43 -37.96
CA ARG A 501 18.85 20.04 -38.75
C ARG A 501 19.32 20.51 -40.13
N ASP A 502 20.48 21.11 -40.21
CA ASP A 502 21.07 21.51 -41.49
C ASP A 502 21.29 20.29 -42.39
N SER A 503 21.87 19.22 -41.85
CA SER A 503 22.15 17.99 -42.61
C SER A 503 20.87 17.28 -43.06
N GLU A 504 19.82 17.23 -42.21
CA GLU A 504 18.51 16.68 -42.56
C GLU A 504 17.82 17.49 -43.66
N MET A 505 17.84 18.83 -43.57
CA MET A 505 17.24 19.71 -44.58
C MET A 505 17.97 19.64 -45.93
N ARG A 506 19.30 19.47 -45.92
CA ARG A 506 20.08 19.22 -47.17
C ARG A 506 19.70 17.89 -47.81
N LEU A 507 19.55 16.83 -47.00
CA LEU A 507 19.12 15.52 -47.52
C LEU A 507 17.71 15.59 -48.11
N GLU A 508 16.82 16.30 -47.43
CA GLU A 508 15.44 16.53 -47.89
C GLU A 508 15.38 17.33 -49.17
N ALA A 509 16.24 18.36 -49.34
CA ALA A 509 16.35 19.11 -50.56
C ALA A 509 16.84 18.22 -51.74
N ILE A 510 17.83 17.35 -51.49
CA ILE A 510 18.26 16.36 -52.51
C ILE A 510 17.12 15.37 -52.81
N ARG A 511 16.43 14.84 -51.79
CA ARG A 511 15.27 13.95 -51.97
C ARG A 511 14.20 14.60 -52.84
N SER A 512 13.84 15.86 -52.54
CA SER A 512 12.82 16.61 -53.27
C SER A 512 13.24 16.88 -54.71
N TYR A 513 14.51 17.22 -54.93
CA TYR A 513 15.08 17.39 -56.25
C TYR A 513 15.03 16.08 -57.05
N LEU A 514 15.52 14.96 -56.51
CA LEU A 514 15.49 13.67 -57.18
C LEU A 514 14.05 13.21 -57.44
N ASN A 515 13.13 13.50 -56.52
CA ASN A 515 11.71 13.20 -56.68
C ASN A 515 11.08 13.99 -57.82
N SER A 516 11.49 15.26 -58.02
CA SER A 516 10.98 16.10 -59.11
C SER A 516 11.42 15.64 -60.50
N LEU A 517 12.51 14.91 -60.60
CA LEU A 517 13.02 14.31 -61.84
C LEU A 517 12.22 13.08 -62.27
N ILE A 518 11.43 12.48 -61.39
CA ILE A 518 10.63 11.29 -61.68
C ILE A 518 9.25 11.69 -62.18
N LEU A 519 9.07 11.74 -63.49
CA LEU A 519 7.79 12.03 -64.12
C LEU A 519 7.02 10.71 -64.35
N ASP A 520 6.21 10.29 -63.39
CA ASP A 520 5.29 9.15 -63.53
C ASP A 520 3.85 9.67 -63.73
N LYS A 521 3.29 9.36 -64.92
CA LYS A 521 2.02 9.93 -65.39
C LYS A 521 0.91 9.86 -64.32
N GLY A 522 0.49 11.02 -63.83
CA GLY A 522 -0.76 11.22 -63.09
C GLY A 522 -0.71 10.92 -61.57
N LYS A 523 0.49 10.78 -60.95
CA LYS A 523 0.62 10.60 -59.50
C LYS A 523 1.45 11.70 -58.84
N THR A 524 0.90 12.33 -57.81
CA THR A 524 1.50 13.40 -56.98
C THR A 524 2.11 12.87 -55.69
N THR A 525 2.63 11.65 -55.65
CA THR A 525 3.17 11.01 -54.45
C THR A 525 4.70 11.09 -54.44
N ASP A 526 5.31 11.15 -53.24
CA ASP A 526 6.75 11.09 -53.07
C ASP A 526 7.28 9.71 -53.44
N PHE A 527 8.06 9.66 -54.51
CA PHE A 527 8.65 8.43 -55.07
C PHE A 527 9.98 8.05 -54.41
N VAL A 528 10.78 9.06 -54.06
CA VAL A 528 12.03 8.94 -53.34
C VAL A 528 11.74 9.19 -51.86
N LYS A 529 12.09 8.24 -50.99
CA LYS A 529 11.84 8.32 -49.56
C LYS A 529 13.14 8.22 -48.78
N ILE A 530 13.23 8.95 -47.69
CA ILE A 530 14.27 8.74 -46.68
C ILE A 530 13.90 7.49 -45.90
N HIS A 531 14.85 6.57 -45.76
CA HIS A 531 14.71 5.35 -44.99
C HIS A 531 15.78 5.28 -43.90
N GLU A 532 15.35 5.14 -42.67
CA GLU A 532 16.21 4.94 -41.51
C GLU A 532 16.13 3.48 -41.07
N THR A 533 17.28 2.86 -40.83
CA THR A 533 17.38 1.46 -40.33
C THR A 533 17.48 1.44 -38.81
N GLU A 534 17.23 0.30 -38.18
CA GLU A 534 17.37 0.09 -36.70
C GLU A 534 18.79 0.48 -36.20
N LYS A 535 19.80 0.54 -37.05
CA LYS A 535 21.17 0.97 -36.71
C LYS A 535 21.43 2.46 -36.98
N ASN A 536 20.40 3.29 -37.12
CA ASN A 536 20.46 4.71 -37.42
C ASN A 536 21.20 5.05 -38.72
N ASN A 537 21.24 4.15 -39.68
CA ASN A 537 21.79 4.44 -41.00
C ASN A 537 20.70 4.98 -41.91
N PHE A 538 20.97 6.15 -42.44
CA PHE A 538 20.07 6.84 -43.37
C PHE A 538 20.38 6.45 -44.80
N THR A 539 19.35 6.28 -45.62
CA THR A 539 19.46 6.01 -47.05
C THR A 539 18.26 6.60 -47.79
N LEU A 540 18.46 7.01 -49.01
CA LEU A 540 17.35 7.32 -49.93
C LEU A 540 16.92 6.04 -50.62
N ILE A 541 15.64 5.73 -50.61
CA ILE A 541 15.08 4.53 -51.27
C ILE A 541 14.04 4.91 -52.33
N CYS A 542 14.02 4.13 -53.39
CA CYS A 542 13.02 4.23 -54.45
C CYS A 542 12.73 2.84 -55.01
N THR A 543 11.56 2.64 -55.64
CA THR A 543 11.26 1.36 -56.29
C THR A 543 12.12 1.15 -57.54
N SER A 544 12.50 -0.11 -57.80
CA SER A 544 13.39 -0.46 -58.91
C SER A 544 12.92 0.06 -60.27
N ARG A 545 11.58 0.13 -60.50
CA ARG A 545 11.00 0.72 -61.71
C ARG A 545 11.28 2.22 -61.79
N ARG A 546 11.12 2.93 -60.70
CA ARG A 546 11.29 4.41 -60.66
C ARG A 546 12.75 4.80 -60.63
N CYS A 547 13.64 3.97 -60.13
CA CYS A 547 15.08 4.17 -60.24
C CYS A 547 15.50 4.19 -61.71
N LYS A 548 14.94 3.36 -62.60
CA LYS A 548 15.19 3.43 -64.06
C LYS A 548 14.68 4.74 -64.69
N ILE A 549 13.47 5.17 -64.27
CA ILE A 549 12.93 6.46 -64.77
C ILE A 549 13.84 7.65 -64.31
N LEU A 550 14.32 7.59 -63.09
CA LEU A 550 15.24 8.59 -62.55
C LEU A 550 16.56 8.55 -63.32
N GLU A 551 17.12 7.36 -63.56
CA GLU A 551 18.36 7.20 -64.36
C GLU A 551 18.24 7.76 -65.77
N ASP A 552 17.11 7.58 -66.46
CA ASP A 552 16.85 8.11 -67.79
C ASP A 552 16.65 9.63 -67.83
N SER A 553 16.20 10.21 -66.70
CA SER A 553 15.98 11.65 -66.53
C SER A 553 17.24 12.45 -66.13
N LEU A 554 18.31 11.73 -65.72
CA LEU A 554 19.55 12.36 -65.29
C LEU A 554 20.43 12.82 -66.45
N PRO A 555 21.20 13.93 -66.30
CA PRO A 555 22.14 14.42 -67.32
C PRO A 555 23.34 13.43 -67.43
N ASN A 556 23.79 13.29 -68.71
CA ASN A 556 24.99 12.47 -69.02
C ASN A 556 26.31 13.09 -68.61
N VAL A 557 26.31 14.42 -68.46
CA VAL A 557 27.47 15.26 -68.08
C VAL A 557 27.27 15.70 -66.64
N LEU A 558 28.33 15.80 -65.87
CA LEU A 558 28.27 16.29 -64.47
C LEU A 558 27.70 17.71 -64.45
N THR A 559 26.49 17.88 -63.92
CA THR A 559 25.80 19.18 -63.84
C THR A 559 25.71 19.58 -62.35
N GLU A 560 26.04 20.84 -62.15
CA GLU A 560 25.93 21.44 -60.81
C GLU A 560 24.57 22.15 -60.68
N THR A 561 23.78 21.75 -59.74
CA THR A 561 22.44 22.32 -59.47
C THR A 561 22.45 22.97 -58.11
N VAL A 562 22.05 24.23 -58.03
CA VAL A 562 21.89 24.92 -56.74
C VAL A 562 20.54 24.58 -56.15
N LEU A 563 20.56 23.94 -55.03
CA LEU A 563 19.36 23.58 -54.24
C LEU A 563 19.18 24.56 -53.08
N SER A 564 17.93 24.94 -52.86
CA SER A 564 17.55 25.80 -51.73
C SER A 564 16.87 24.96 -50.62
N TYR A 565 17.20 25.23 -49.37
CA TYR A 565 16.56 24.67 -48.22
C TYR A 565 16.46 25.70 -47.10
N THR A 566 15.50 25.53 -46.20
CA THR A 566 15.23 26.50 -45.14
C THR A 566 15.55 25.91 -43.80
N VAL A 567 16.45 26.57 -43.04
CA VAL A 567 16.73 26.25 -41.63
C VAL A 567 16.45 27.51 -40.82
N ASN A 568 15.66 27.42 -39.78
CA ASN A 568 15.30 28.53 -38.88
C ASN A 568 14.80 29.79 -39.62
N ASN A 569 13.93 29.60 -40.64
CA ASN A 569 13.42 30.67 -41.54
C ASN A 569 14.50 31.39 -42.36
N ILE A 570 15.72 30.86 -42.42
CA ILE A 570 16.80 31.37 -43.27
C ILE A 570 16.90 30.45 -44.50
N ASN A 571 16.80 31.06 -45.69
CA ASN A 571 17.01 30.33 -46.93
C ASN A 571 18.50 30.13 -47.16
N ASN A 572 18.94 28.87 -47.15
CA ASN A 572 20.31 28.48 -47.49
C ASN A 572 20.35 27.87 -48.89
N LEU A 573 21.49 28.04 -49.54
CA LEU A 573 21.75 27.50 -50.88
C LEU A 573 22.95 26.58 -50.80
N PHE A 574 22.88 25.40 -51.44
CA PHE A 574 24.06 24.55 -51.61
C PHE A 574 24.10 23.98 -53.03
N SER A 575 25.31 23.71 -53.48
CA SER A 575 25.56 23.14 -54.80
C SER A 575 25.54 21.63 -54.71
N TYR A 576 24.67 20.98 -55.47
CA TYR A 576 24.59 19.52 -55.61
C TYR A 576 25.01 19.10 -57.03
N LYS A 577 26.02 18.21 -57.14
CA LYS A 577 26.57 17.73 -58.41
C LYS A 577 25.95 16.38 -58.75
N VAL A 578 25.24 16.32 -59.86
CA VAL A 578 24.56 15.10 -60.30
C VAL A 578 24.82 14.74 -61.75
N CYS A 579 25.00 13.45 -62.01
CA CYS A 579 24.99 12.87 -63.36
C CYS A 579 24.64 11.38 -63.28
N LYS A 580 24.28 10.81 -64.47
CA LYS A 580 23.88 9.42 -64.56
C LYS A 580 24.95 8.41 -64.05
N LYS A 581 26.24 8.71 -64.19
CA LYS A 581 27.37 7.85 -63.76
C LYS A 581 27.69 7.97 -62.27
N ARG A 582 27.24 9.03 -61.58
CA ARG A 582 27.57 9.30 -60.18
C ARG A 582 26.58 8.64 -59.20
N LEU A 583 25.29 8.56 -59.61
CA LEU A 583 24.28 7.86 -58.78
C LEU A 583 24.42 6.36 -58.89
N VAL A 584 24.53 5.71 -57.72
CA VAL A 584 24.65 4.27 -57.61
C VAL A 584 23.39 3.71 -56.97
N TYR A 585 22.88 2.61 -57.51
CA TYR A 585 21.66 1.95 -57.05
C TYR A 585 22.02 0.58 -56.48
N HIS A 586 21.72 0.36 -55.21
CA HIS A 586 21.93 -0.93 -54.56
C HIS A 586 20.59 -1.60 -54.23
N ASN A 587 20.45 -2.87 -54.51
CA ASN A 587 19.25 -3.61 -54.15
C ASN A 587 19.13 -3.76 -52.61
N GLN A 588 18.10 -3.21 -51.99
CA GLN A 588 17.82 -3.31 -50.56
C GLN A 588 16.76 -4.38 -50.25
N THR A 589 15.72 -4.44 -51.08
CA THR A 589 14.66 -5.44 -50.99
C THR A 589 14.27 -5.89 -52.40
N ALA A 590 13.44 -6.91 -52.54
CA ALA A 590 12.97 -7.39 -53.87
C ALA A 590 12.31 -6.26 -54.76
N SER A 591 11.82 -5.19 -54.14
CA SER A 591 11.09 -4.11 -54.82
C SER A 591 11.74 -2.74 -54.73
N ASN A 592 12.66 -2.52 -53.77
CA ASN A 592 13.23 -1.20 -53.49
C ASN A 592 14.77 -1.21 -53.62
N ASN A 593 15.29 -0.17 -54.27
CA ASN A 593 16.73 0.09 -54.37
C ASN A 593 17.08 1.30 -53.50
N SER A 594 18.26 1.29 -52.87
CA SER A 594 18.84 2.46 -52.27
C SER A 594 19.55 3.31 -53.34
N ILE A 595 19.42 4.62 -53.20
CA ILE A 595 20.06 5.62 -54.05
C ILE A 595 21.21 6.24 -53.25
N SER A 596 22.42 6.20 -53.78
CA SER A 596 23.59 6.78 -53.11
C SER A 596 24.52 7.47 -54.15
N ASP A 597 25.20 8.47 -53.71
CA ASP A 597 26.37 9.07 -54.28
C ASP A 597 27.33 9.56 -53.20
N GLU A 598 28.40 10.23 -53.53
CA GLU A 598 29.38 10.75 -52.57
C GLU A 598 28.76 11.78 -51.61
N ASP A 599 27.91 12.71 -52.12
CA ASP A 599 27.30 13.76 -51.33
C ASP A 599 26.20 13.18 -50.43
N ILE A 600 25.31 12.34 -50.98
CA ILE A 600 24.29 11.64 -50.22
C ILE A 600 24.91 10.76 -49.10
N SER A 601 25.95 9.99 -49.46
CA SER A 601 26.62 9.12 -48.47
C SER A 601 27.32 9.92 -47.37
N ALA A 602 27.96 11.05 -47.75
CA ALA A 602 28.58 11.94 -46.76
C ALA A 602 27.56 12.57 -45.81
N ILE A 603 26.42 13.06 -46.34
CA ILE A 603 25.33 13.65 -45.53
C ILE A 603 24.70 12.58 -44.63
N CYS A 604 24.36 11.41 -45.16
CA CYS A 604 23.76 10.32 -44.40
C CYS A 604 24.68 9.84 -43.27
N LYS A 605 26.00 9.72 -43.54
CA LYS A 605 26.99 9.38 -42.50
C LYS A 605 27.11 10.46 -41.44
N ASN A 606 27.07 11.75 -41.86
CA ASN A 606 27.13 12.86 -40.93
C ASN A 606 25.88 12.89 -40.03
N ILE A 607 24.67 12.72 -40.60
CA ILE A 607 23.43 12.61 -39.80
C ILE A 607 23.57 11.52 -38.76
N SER A 608 24.03 10.31 -39.13
CA SER A 608 24.18 9.18 -38.18
C SER A 608 25.18 9.46 -37.05
N LEU A 609 26.34 10.06 -37.38
CA LEU A 609 27.35 10.42 -36.39
C LEU A 609 26.88 11.55 -35.46
N VAL A 610 26.21 12.56 -36.00
CA VAL A 610 25.70 13.68 -35.23
C VAL A 610 24.57 13.19 -34.30
N LYS A 611 23.65 12.35 -34.79
CA LYS A 611 22.57 11.76 -33.95
C LYS A 611 23.13 11.02 -32.74
N ILE A 612 24.13 10.14 -32.91
CA ILE A 612 24.76 9.43 -31.83
C ILE A 612 25.40 10.41 -30.82
N SER A 613 26.21 11.34 -31.32
CA SER A 613 26.87 12.35 -30.49
C SER A 613 25.87 13.28 -29.78
N LEU A 614 24.73 13.57 -30.40
CA LEU A 614 23.66 14.39 -29.83
C LEU A 614 22.98 13.66 -28.67
N LYS A 615 22.66 12.37 -28.84
CA LYS A 615 22.10 11.55 -27.78
C LYS A 615 22.97 11.51 -26.53
N ASP A 616 24.28 11.30 -26.71
CA ASP A 616 25.23 11.28 -25.59
C ASP A 616 25.30 12.65 -24.89
N MET A 617 25.29 13.74 -25.69
CA MET A 617 25.32 15.10 -25.18
C MET A 617 24.02 15.46 -24.42
N ILE A 618 22.84 15.10 -24.96
CA ILE A 618 21.57 15.31 -24.28
C ILE A 618 21.59 14.61 -22.92
N THR A 619 22.04 13.36 -22.87
CA THR A 619 22.14 12.59 -21.62
C THR A 619 23.09 13.26 -20.63
N LEU A 620 24.24 13.74 -21.07
CA LEU A 620 25.20 14.42 -20.21
C LEU A 620 24.64 15.74 -19.66
N VAL A 621 24.06 16.58 -20.51
CA VAL A 621 23.49 17.88 -20.10
C VAL A 621 22.28 17.67 -19.18
N PHE A 622 21.43 16.67 -19.47
CA PHE A 622 20.31 16.32 -18.60
C PHE A 622 20.78 15.84 -17.21
N ASN A 623 21.83 15.02 -17.12
CA ASN A 623 22.42 14.61 -15.84
C ASN A 623 22.97 15.80 -15.06
N GLN A 624 23.61 16.76 -15.73
CA GLN A 624 24.08 18.00 -15.10
C GLN A 624 22.90 18.85 -14.59
N PHE A 625 21.79 18.91 -15.32
CA PHE A 625 20.56 19.55 -14.86
C PHE A 625 20.00 18.85 -13.61
N VAL A 626 19.92 17.52 -13.59
CA VAL A 626 19.47 16.74 -12.43
C VAL A 626 20.36 17.02 -11.19
N GLU A 627 21.67 17.11 -11.37
CA GLU A 627 22.61 17.48 -10.28
C GLU A 627 22.36 18.89 -9.73
N LYS A 628 22.13 19.88 -10.62
CA LYS A 628 21.78 21.25 -10.18
C LYS A 628 20.42 21.26 -9.47
N PHE A 629 19.47 20.45 -9.94
CA PHE A 629 18.11 20.35 -9.36
C PHE A 629 18.12 19.82 -7.92
N GLU A 630 19.12 19.02 -7.53
CA GLU A 630 19.27 18.54 -6.14
C GLU A 630 19.34 19.68 -5.10
N ALA A 631 19.73 20.89 -5.49
CA ALA A 631 19.76 22.05 -4.60
C ALA A 631 18.37 22.47 -4.07
N TYR A 632 17.29 22.11 -4.76
CA TYR A 632 15.91 22.43 -4.40
C TYR A 632 15.24 21.38 -3.47
N GLN A 633 16.03 20.48 -2.88
CA GLN A 633 15.50 19.41 -2.02
C GLN A 633 14.65 19.94 -0.86
N MET A 634 15.16 20.90 -0.10
CA MET A 634 14.46 21.43 1.07
C MET A 634 13.12 22.11 0.69
N GLU A 635 13.10 22.81 -0.45
CA GLU A 635 11.92 23.45 -0.98
C GLU A 635 10.87 22.41 -1.40
N LEU A 636 11.28 21.34 -2.09
CA LEU A 636 10.39 20.24 -2.49
C LEU A 636 9.86 19.48 -1.28
N GLU A 637 10.68 19.21 -0.29
CA GLU A 637 10.26 18.54 0.94
C GLU A 637 9.19 19.36 1.67
N ALA A 638 9.39 20.70 1.78
CA ALA A 638 8.39 21.59 2.36
C ALA A 638 7.08 21.61 1.56
N VAL A 639 7.16 21.60 0.23
CA VAL A 639 5.99 21.51 -0.67
C VAL A 639 5.26 20.18 -0.50
N VAL A 640 5.97 19.07 -0.40
CA VAL A 640 5.39 17.74 -0.13
C VAL A 640 4.68 17.71 1.22
N GLN A 641 5.28 18.30 2.27
CA GLN A 641 4.66 18.40 3.59
C GLN A 641 3.38 19.22 3.54
N PHE A 642 3.41 20.40 2.90
CA PHE A 642 2.24 21.26 2.74
C PHE A 642 1.08 20.53 2.08
N ILE A 643 1.31 19.93 0.90
CA ILE A 643 0.23 19.27 0.16
C ILE A 643 -0.28 18.03 0.89
N THR A 644 0.59 17.34 1.62
CA THR A 644 0.21 16.20 2.46
C THR A 644 -0.74 16.62 3.57
N ILE A 645 -0.47 17.75 4.26
CA ILE A 645 -1.34 18.29 5.30
C ILE A 645 -2.69 18.68 4.71
N ILE A 646 -2.71 19.39 3.59
CA ILE A 646 -3.96 19.81 2.93
C ILE A 646 -4.81 18.60 2.51
N ASP A 647 -4.20 17.57 1.93
CA ASP A 647 -4.93 16.34 1.53
C ASP A 647 -5.47 15.59 2.75
N LEU A 648 -4.71 15.54 3.86
CA LEU A 648 -5.20 14.96 5.12
C LEU A 648 -6.41 15.70 5.68
N LEU A 649 -6.36 17.03 5.73
CA LEU A 649 -7.46 17.87 6.22
C LEU A 649 -8.70 17.70 5.33
N TYR A 650 -8.50 17.69 4.00
CA TYR A 650 -9.56 17.44 3.04
C TYR A 650 -10.18 16.06 3.26
N ALA A 651 -9.37 15.00 3.37
CA ALA A 651 -9.83 13.63 3.58
C ALA A 651 -10.61 13.48 4.89
N LYS A 652 -10.11 14.01 6.01
CA LYS A 652 -10.79 13.99 7.31
C LYS A 652 -12.16 14.68 7.25
N THR A 653 -12.22 15.83 6.57
CA THR A 653 -13.46 16.58 6.39
C THR A 653 -14.44 15.83 5.46
N ALA A 654 -13.92 15.24 4.37
CA ALA A 654 -14.73 14.45 3.45
C ALA A 654 -15.32 13.20 4.12
N ILE A 655 -14.55 12.50 4.96
CA ILE A 655 -15.02 11.37 5.76
C ILE A 655 -16.15 11.80 6.69
N ALA A 656 -15.94 12.88 7.46
CA ALA A 656 -16.93 13.40 8.40
C ALA A 656 -18.25 13.75 7.69
N LYS A 657 -18.18 14.41 6.54
CA LYS A 657 -19.35 14.79 5.71
C LYS A 657 -20.02 13.57 5.09
N LYS A 658 -19.25 12.73 4.42
CA LYS A 658 -19.75 11.59 3.64
C LYS A 658 -20.49 10.57 4.49
N TYR A 659 -19.95 10.24 5.66
CA TYR A 659 -20.50 9.20 6.54
C TYR A 659 -21.30 9.77 7.71
N ASN A 660 -21.50 11.07 7.77
CA ASN A 660 -22.21 11.77 8.85
C ASN A 660 -21.69 11.37 10.25
N TYR A 661 -20.37 11.54 10.43
CA TYR A 661 -19.71 11.25 11.71
C TYR A 661 -19.68 12.49 12.60
N CYS A 662 -19.73 12.27 13.91
CA CYS A 662 -19.75 13.37 14.88
C CYS A 662 -18.35 13.76 15.36
N LYS A 663 -18.19 15.03 15.75
CA LYS A 663 -17.00 15.57 16.39
C LYS A 663 -16.80 14.93 17.76
N PRO A 664 -15.64 14.28 18.06
CA PRO A 664 -15.34 13.86 19.43
C PRO A 664 -15.13 15.07 20.33
N VAL A 665 -15.60 14.96 21.58
CA VAL A 665 -15.39 15.96 22.63
C VAL A 665 -14.46 15.38 23.68
N ILE A 666 -13.33 16.04 23.92
CA ILE A 666 -12.41 15.64 24.97
C ILE A 666 -12.83 16.31 26.29
N ALA A 667 -13.01 15.51 27.34
CA ALA A 667 -13.37 15.99 28.66
C ALA A 667 -12.26 15.69 29.67
N GLU A 668 -12.08 16.57 30.64
CA GLU A 668 -11.18 16.37 31.76
C GLU A 668 -11.74 15.33 32.74
N ALA A 669 -10.94 14.35 33.13
CA ALA A 669 -11.28 13.34 34.11
C ALA A 669 -10.01 12.76 34.74
N ASP A 670 -10.12 12.08 35.88
CA ASP A 670 -8.96 11.46 36.54
C ASP A 670 -8.46 10.20 35.83
N LYS A 671 -9.35 9.53 35.08
CA LYS A 671 -9.06 8.33 34.30
C LYS A 671 -9.63 8.43 32.90
N SER A 672 -9.15 7.58 32.01
CA SER A 672 -9.69 7.47 30.66
C SER A 672 -11.10 6.87 30.67
N PHE A 673 -11.97 7.40 29.83
CA PHE A 673 -13.35 6.97 29.69
C PHE A 673 -13.86 7.33 28.29
N PHE A 674 -14.98 6.72 27.90
CA PHE A 674 -15.80 7.22 26.79
C PHE A 674 -17.30 7.06 27.08
N SER A 675 -18.07 7.94 26.47
CA SER A 675 -19.52 7.89 26.40
C SER A 675 -19.95 8.14 24.97
N ALA A 676 -20.56 7.15 24.33
CA ALA A 676 -21.01 7.17 22.95
C ALA A 676 -22.53 7.02 22.89
N LYS A 677 -23.22 7.92 22.19
CA LYS A 677 -24.62 7.77 21.82
C LYS A 677 -24.75 7.45 20.34
N GLY A 678 -25.57 6.47 20.03
CA GLY A 678 -25.79 6.03 18.66
C GLY A 678 -24.54 5.50 17.98
N LEU A 679 -23.73 4.71 18.69
CA LEU A 679 -22.50 4.08 18.18
C LEU A 679 -22.83 3.11 17.05
N ARG A 680 -22.09 3.21 15.94
CA ARG A 680 -22.22 2.36 14.75
C ARG A 680 -20.87 1.73 14.42
N HIS A 681 -20.89 0.63 13.69
CA HIS A 681 -19.68 0.02 13.15
C HIS A 681 -19.44 0.55 11.73
N CYS A 682 -18.43 1.41 11.56
CA CYS A 682 -18.18 2.15 10.32
C CYS A 682 -18.09 1.26 9.08
N LEU A 683 -17.46 0.08 9.18
CA LEU A 683 -17.30 -0.84 8.05
C LEU A 683 -18.58 -1.64 7.77
N ILE A 684 -19.21 -2.21 8.82
CA ILE A 684 -20.39 -3.04 8.66
C ILE A 684 -21.56 -2.22 8.08
N GLU A 685 -21.76 -0.99 8.51
CA GLU A 685 -22.82 -0.12 7.96
C GLU A 685 -22.67 0.16 6.45
N GLN A 686 -21.47 0.03 5.89
CA GLN A 686 -21.22 0.21 4.45
C GLN A 686 -21.31 -1.09 3.64
N ILE A 687 -21.03 -2.24 4.28
CA ILE A 687 -21.10 -3.56 3.61
C ILE A 687 -22.52 -4.10 3.63
N GLN A 688 -23.25 -3.83 4.71
CA GLN A 688 -24.59 -4.37 4.93
C GLN A 688 -25.61 -3.66 4.05
N SER A 689 -26.13 -4.35 3.06
CA SER A 689 -27.09 -3.80 2.09
C SER A 689 -28.54 -4.23 2.34
N GLU A 690 -28.77 -5.22 3.18
CA GLU A 690 -30.08 -5.86 3.38
C GLU A 690 -30.87 -5.28 4.54
N GLU A 691 -30.21 -4.78 5.58
CA GLU A 691 -30.81 -4.17 6.78
C GLU A 691 -30.07 -2.91 7.19
N MET A 692 -30.75 -2.01 7.90
CA MET A 692 -30.08 -0.84 8.50
C MET A 692 -29.29 -1.25 9.73
N TYR A 693 -28.10 -0.66 9.89
CA TYR A 693 -27.31 -0.90 11.08
C TYR A 693 -28.02 -0.40 12.35
N VAL A 694 -28.08 -1.23 13.38
CA VAL A 694 -28.69 -0.88 14.65
C VAL A 694 -27.67 -0.23 15.56
N SER A 695 -27.77 1.07 15.77
CA SER A 695 -26.89 1.84 16.65
C SER A 695 -27.19 1.57 18.14
N ASN A 696 -26.15 1.67 18.99
CA ASN A 696 -26.28 1.45 20.43
C ASN A 696 -25.62 2.57 21.24
N ASP A 697 -26.12 2.81 22.45
CA ASP A 697 -25.53 3.74 23.42
C ASP A 697 -24.65 2.95 24.37
N VAL A 698 -23.38 3.38 24.51
CA VAL A 698 -22.40 2.67 25.35
C VAL A 698 -21.54 3.68 26.11
N GLN A 699 -21.30 3.40 27.38
CA GLN A 699 -20.36 4.16 28.21
C GLN A 699 -19.48 3.23 29.01
N LEU A 700 -18.20 3.58 29.15
CA LEU A 700 -17.20 2.86 29.91
C LEU A 700 -16.22 3.83 30.59
N GLY A 701 -15.72 3.48 31.76
CA GLY A 701 -14.73 4.26 32.47
C GLY A 701 -15.28 5.51 33.17
N THR A 702 -16.61 5.67 33.23
CA THR A 702 -17.26 6.86 33.81
C THR A 702 -17.28 6.86 35.34
N GLY A 703 -16.74 5.84 36.00
CA GLY A 703 -16.81 5.62 37.45
C GLY A 703 -18.11 4.96 37.92
N GLN A 704 -19.21 5.16 37.20
CA GLN A 704 -20.46 4.42 37.42
C GLN A 704 -20.50 3.12 36.63
N VAL A 705 -19.86 3.09 35.47
CA VAL A 705 -19.72 1.91 34.60
C VAL A 705 -18.26 1.83 34.16
N ASP A 706 -17.49 1.00 34.82
CA ASP A 706 -16.11 0.70 34.45
C ASP A 706 -15.98 -0.57 33.61
N GLY A 707 -16.86 -1.54 33.90
CA GLY A 707 -16.90 -2.82 33.19
C GLY A 707 -18.31 -3.15 32.68
N ILE A 708 -18.36 -3.82 31.54
CA ILE A 708 -19.57 -4.41 31.00
C ILE A 708 -19.34 -5.89 30.74
N LEU A 709 -20.21 -6.74 31.32
CA LEU A 709 -20.34 -8.14 30.91
C LEU A 709 -21.49 -8.24 29.91
N LEU A 710 -21.18 -8.59 28.67
CA LEU A 710 -22.09 -8.55 27.53
C LEU A 710 -22.60 -9.95 27.19
N TYR A 711 -23.88 -10.20 27.44
CA TYR A 711 -24.56 -11.45 27.12
C TYR A 711 -25.30 -11.41 25.79
N GLY A 712 -25.63 -12.56 25.27
CA GLY A 712 -26.45 -12.72 24.07
C GLY A 712 -26.04 -13.94 23.26
N THR A 713 -26.92 -14.38 22.37
CA THR A 713 -26.68 -15.53 21.48
C THR A 713 -25.60 -15.24 20.44
N ASN A 714 -25.08 -16.30 19.80
CA ASN A 714 -24.20 -16.12 18.64
C ASN A 714 -24.98 -15.42 17.50
N ALA A 715 -24.27 -14.65 16.67
CA ALA A 715 -24.78 -13.83 15.57
C ALA A 715 -25.68 -12.64 15.97
N VAL A 716 -25.90 -12.34 17.24
CA VAL A 716 -26.70 -11.16 17.65
C VAL A 716 -25.94 -9.84 17.48
N GLY A 717 -24.60 -9.89 17.33
CA GLY A 717 -23.77 -8.72 17.10
C GLY A 717 -22.89 -8.28 18.26
N LYS A 718 -22.65 -9.12 19.29
CA LYS A 718 -21.75 -8.83 20.43
C LYS A 718 -20.37 -8.39 19.95
N THR A 719 -19.73 -9.23 19.14
CA THR A 719 -18.39 -8.97 18.58
C THR A 719 -18.34 -7.70 17.76
N SER A 720 -19.38 -7.43 16.95
CA SER A 720 -19.51 -6.21 16.15
C SER A 720 -19.60 -4.97 17.02
N LEU A 721 -20.33 -5.02 18.14
CA LEU A 721 -20.41 -3.91 19.10
C LEU A 721 -19.04 -3.65 19.76
N ILE A 722 -18.36 -4.72 20.23
CA ILE A 722 -17.03 -4.62 20.85
C ILE A 722 -16.03 -4.01 19.88
N ARG A 723 -16.01 -4.47 18.62
CA ARG A 723 -15.15 -3.90 17.57
C ARG A 723 -15.49 -2.43 17.30
N SER A 724 -16.78 -2.05 17.25
CA SER A 724 -17.17 -0.66 17.00
C SER A 724 -16.66 0.30 18.09
N ILE A 725 -16.58 -0.16 19.34
CA ILE A 725 -15.99 0.61 20.44
C ILE A 725 -14.51 0.87 20.18
N GLY A 726 -13.74 -0.19 19.92
CA GLY A 726 -12.30 -0.06 19.65
C GLY A 726 -12.00 0.82 18.44
N ILE A 727 -12.75 0.66 17.36
CA ILE A 727 -12.62 1.46 16.15
C ILE A 727 -12.94 2.92 16.43
N ALA A 728 -14.01 3.23 17.17
CA ALA A 728 -14.38 4.62 17.49
C ALA A 728 -13.31 5.33 18.32
N VAL A 729 -12.74 4.66 19.34
CA VAL A 729 -11.63 5.20 20.13
C VAL A 729 -10.40 5.43 19.26
N LEU A 730 -10.06 4.48 18.41
CA LEU A 730 -8.92 4.58 17.50
C LEU A 730 -9.09 5.71 16.49
N MET A 731 -10.29 5.88 15.90
CA MET A 731 -10.63 7.00 15.03
C MET A 731 -10.50 8.34 15.76
N ALA A 732 -11.03 8.44 16.98
CA ALA A 732 -10.92 9.65 17.78
C ALA A 732 -9.44 10.00 18.03
N GLN A 733 -8.64 9.06 18.53
CA GLN A 733 -7.21 9.29 18.80
C GLN A 733 -6.33 9.41 17.55
N SER A 734 -6.90 9.21 16.37
CA SER A 734 -6.29 9.56 15.08
C SER A 734 -6.70 10.94 14.54
N GLY A 735 -7.44 11.73 15.34
CA GLY A 735 -7.93 13.05 14.95
C GLY A 735 -9.03 13.00 13.89
N LEU A 736 -9.83 11.93 13.86
CA LEU A 736 -10.98 11.75 12.98
C LEU A 736 -12.30 11.96 13.73
N TYR A 737 -13.35 12.30 13.01
CA TYR A 737 -14.71 12.20 13.50
C TYR A 737 -15.15 10.73 13.59
N VAL A 738 -16.10 10.43 14.48
CA VAL A 738 -16.45 9.06 14.87
C VAL A 738 -17.87 8.68 14.47
N PRO A 739 -18.15 7.39 14.22
CA PRO A 739 -19.46 6.90 13.76
C PRO A 739 -20.49 6.87 14.91
N CYS A 740 -20.76 8.03 15.49
CA CYS A 740 -21.67 8.22 16.63
C CYS A 740 -22.60 9.42 16.37
N LYS A 741 -23.62 9.59 17.21
CA LYS A 741 -24.39 10.85 17.34
C LYS A 741 -23.67 11.84 18.26
N GLU A 742 -23.19 11.34 19.39
CA GLU A 742 -22.39 12.07 20.36
C GLU A 742 -21.28 11.16 20.86
N PHE A 743 -20.08 11.72 21.04
CA PHE A 743 -18.94 11.01 21.59
C PHE A 743 -18.12 11.91 22.51
N VAL A 744 -18.11 11.59 23.79
CA VAL A 744 -17.33 12.31 24.81
C VAL A 744 -16.34 11.33 25.40
N TYR A 745 -15.06 11.71 25.48
CA TYR A 745 -14.04 10.79 25.94
C TYR A 745 -12.83 11.51 26.55
N LYS A 746 -12.00 10.76 27.28
CA LYS A 746 -10.61 11.10 27.58
C LYS A 746 -9.71 10.07 26.92
N PRO A 747 -8.63 10.48 26.20
CA PRO A 747 -7.73 9.56 25.49
C PRO A 747 -7.23 8.41 26.36
N TYR A 748 -7.15 7.23 25.77
CA TYR A 748 -6.59 6.03 26.38
C TYR A 748 -5.09 5.92 26.07
N ASN A 749 -4.32 5.28 26.98
CA ASN A 749 -2.91 4.96 26.79
C ASN A 749 -2.72 3.56 26.22
N TYR A 750 -3.61 2.62 26.58
CA TYR A 750 -3.55 1.24 26.11
C TYR A 750 -4.91 0.80 25.58
N LEU A 751 -4.86 0.05 24.47
CA LEU A 751 -6.01 -0.68 23.96
C LEU A 751 -5.62 -2.15 23.79
N PHE A 752 -6.26 -3.01 24.57
CA PHE A 752 -6.07 -4.46 24.52
C PHE A 752 -7.29 -5.10 23.89
N THR A 753 -7.06 -6.05 23.01
CA THR A 753 -8.13 -6.85 22.44
C THR A 753 -7.91 -8.33 22.73
N ARG A 754 -9.00 -9.05 22.95
CA ARG A 754 -9.06 -10.50 22.93
C ARG A 754 -10.39 -10.90 22.28
N ILE A 755 -10.40 -10.92 20.95
CA ILE A 755 -11.57 -11.24 20.13
C ILE A 755 -11.27 -12.53 19.38
N LEU A 756 -12.17 -13.52 19.46
CA LEU A 756 -12.01 -14.82 18.81
C LEU A 756 -11.78 -14.70 17.30
N GLY A 757 -10.91 -15.53 16.77
CA GLY A 757 -10.59 -15.58 15.33
C GLY A 757 -9.12 -15.81 15.01
N ASN A 758 -8.23 -15.82 16.01
CA ASN A 758 -6.80 -16.08 15.82
C ASN A 758 -6.37 -17.53 16.10
N ASP A 759 -7.27 -18.48 15.94
CA ASP A 759 -6.93 -19.92 16.09
C ASP A 759 -6.06 -20.35 14.90
N ASN A 760 -4.80 -20.02 15.00
CA ASN A 760 -3.83 -20.46 14.00
C ASN A 760 -3.25 -21.80 14.46
N ILE A 761 -3.80 -22.88 13.95
CA ILE A 761 -3.36 -24.27 14.17
C ILE A 761 -1.84 -24.41 13.93
N PHE A 762 -1.26 -23.56 13.10
CA PHE A 762 0.17 -23.57 12.77
C PHE A 762 1.07 -22.96 13.87
N LYS A 763 0.52 -22.29 14.87
CA LYS A 763 1.33 -21.69 15.95
C LYS A 763 1.81 -22.67 17.03
N GLY A 764 1.39 -23.93 16.98
CA GLY A 764 1.84 -25.00 17.88
C GLY A 764 1.45 -24.84 19.34
N LEU A 765 0.72 -23.78 19.70
CA LEU A 765 0.16 -23.54 21.04
C LEU A 765 -1.32 -23.88 21.05
N SER A 766 -1.82 -24.42 22.17
CA SER A 766 -3.24 -24.57 22.33
C SER A 766 -3.91 -23.20 22.42
N THR A 767 -5.14 -23.08 21.94
CA THR A 767 -5.97 -21.85 22.00
C THR A 767 -5.95 -21.24 23.41
N PHE A 768 -6.09 -22.09 24.43
CA PHE A 768 -6.05 -21.69 25.84
C PHE A 768 -4.69 -21.09 26.26
N ALA A 769 -3.56 -21.64 25.79
CA ALA A 769 -2.24 -21.08 26.12
C ALA A 769 -2.02 -19.68 25.52
N VAL A 770 -2.54 -19.43 24.32
CA VAL A 770 -2.54 -18.10 23.69
C VAL A 770 -3.40 -17.14 24.50
N GLU A 771 -4.63 -17.55 24.87
CA GLU A 771 -5.53 -16.75 25.72
C GLU A 771 -4.89 -16.35 27.05
N MET A 772 -4.24 -17.29 27.73
CA MET A 772 -3.59 -17.01 28.99
C MET A 772 -2.36 -16.11 28.86
N SER A 773 -1.65 -16.17 27.75
CA SER A 773 -0.53 -15.26 27.50
C SER A 773 -1.00 -13.83 27.22
N GLU A 774 -2.10 -13.66 26.48
CA GLU A 774 -2.73 -12.36 26.23
C GLU A 774 -3.31 -11.78 27.54
N LEU A 775 -4.04 -12.60 28.33
CA LEU A 775 -4.54 -12.19 29.63
C LEU A 775 -3.41 -11.77 30.58
N ARG A 776 -2.29 -12.49 30.61
CA ARG A 776 -1.11 -12.10 31.38
C ARG A 776 -0.59 -10.72 31.00
N THR A 777 -0.52 -10.41 29.70
CA THR A 777 -0.09 -9.10 29.21
C THR A 777 -1.05 -8.01 29.68
N ILE A 778 -2.36 -8.25 29.54
CA ILE A 778 -3.40 -7.33 30.04
C ILE A 778 -3.22 -7.08 31.53
N LEU A 779 -3.17 -8.14 32.37
CA LEU A 779 -3.07 -8.02 33.81
C LEU A 779 -1.77 -7.34 34.30
N ARG A 780 -0.70 -7.39 33.50
CA ARG A 780 0.58 -6.73 33.82
C ARG A 780 0.59 -5.24 33.47
N LEU A 781 -0.02 -4.86 32.36
CA LEU A 781 0.10 -3.53 31.80
C LEU A 781 -1.14 -2.65 31.99
N ALA A 782 -2.30 -3.26 32.26
CA ALA A 782 -3.54 -2.52 32.39
C ALA A 782 -3.51 -1.58 33.59
N ASP A 783 -3.95 -0.37 33.37
CA ASP A 783 -4.09 0.70 34.35
C ASP A 783 -5.46 1.41 34.19
N LYS A 784 -5.67 2.48 34.92
CA LYS A 784 -6.89 3.30 34.86
C LYS A 784 -7.13 3.99 33.51
N ASN A 785 -6.10 4.06 32.65
CA ASN A 785 -6.16 4.66 31.32
C ASN A 785 -6.13 3.60 30.20
N SER A 786 -6.55 2.37 30.52
CA SER A 786 -6.58 1.23 29.60
C SER A 786 -8.01 0.88 29.19
N LEU A 787 -8.18 0.51 27.91
CA LEU A 787 -9.42 -0.05 27.37
C LEU A 787 -9.21 -1.51 26.99
N ILE A 788 -9.99 -2.42 27.55
CA ILE A 788 -9.91 -3.85 27.31
C ILE A 788 -11.19 -4.33 26.61
N LEU A 789 -11.03 -4.97 25.47
CA LEU A 789 -12.09 -5.46 24.61
C LEU A 789 -11.96 -6.98 24.47
N GLY A 790 -12.85 -7.74 25.12
CA GLY A 790 -12.79 -9.20 25.14
C GLY A 790 -14.03 -9.86 24.56
N ASP A 791 -13.83 -11.01 23.91
CA ASP A 791 -14.90 -11.86 23.41
C ASP A 791 -14.61 -13.31 23.79
N GLU A 792 -15.52 -13.95 24.54
CA GLU A 792 -15.48 -15.35 24.94
C GLU A 792 -14.13 -15.80 25.58
N LEU A 793 -13.60 -15.04 26.54
CA LEU A 793 -12.37 -15.38 27.26
C LEU A 793 -12.52 -16.72 27.99
N CYS A 794 -11.48 -17.56 27.97
CA CYS A 794 -11.40 -18.90 28.57
C CYS A 794 -12.28 -19.96 27.90
N SER A 795 -12.67 -19.77 26.63
CA SER A 795 -13.47 -20.77 25.91
C SER A 795 -12.73 -22.10 25.63
N GLY A 796 -11.39 -22.09 25.72
CA GLY A 796 -10.51 -23.23 25.39
C GLY A 796 -10.22 -24.21 26.57
N THR A 797 -10.89 -24.10 27.72
CA THR A 797 -10.66 -24.97 28.89
C THR A 797 -11.94 -25.48 29.53
N GLU A 798 -11.83 -26.32 30.59
CA GLU A 798 -12.97 -26.82 31.33
C GLU A 798 -13.75 -25.68 32.00
N ASN A 799 -15.06 -25.85 32.14
CA ASN A 799 -15.98 -24.79 32.61
C ASN A 799 -15.61 -24.23 33.98
N THR A 800 -15.25 -25.09 34.94
CA THR A 800 -14.94 -24.67 36.32
C THR A 800 -13.70 -23.78 36.37
N SER A 801 -12.62 -24.17 35.67
CA SER A 801 -11.41 -23.38 35.57
C SER A 801 -11.65 -22.08 34.76
N ALA A 802 -12.41 -22.15 33.66
CA ALA A 802 -12.77 -21.01 32.85
C ALA A 802 -13.46 -19.90 33.66
N VAL A 803 -14.48 -20.30 34.44
CA VAL A 803 -15.24 -19.38 35.31
C VAL A 803 -14.32 -18.75 36.36
N SER A 804 -13.51 -19.58 37.05
CA SER A 804 -12.63 -19.09 38.12
C SER A 804 -11.60 -18.10 37.60
N ILE A 805 -10.95 -18.37 36.44
CA ILE A 805 -9.96 -17.49 35.81
C ILE A 805 -10.64 -16.21 35.34
N PHE A 806 -11.81 -16.32 34.69
CA PHE A 806 -12.56 -15.18 34.19
C PHE A 806 -12.94 -14.22 35.32
N VAL A 807 -13.55 -14.71 36.40
CA VAL A 807 -13.97 -13.89 37.54
C VAL A 807 -12.78 -13.23 38.23
N ALA A 808 -11.68 -13.96 38.47
CA ALA A 808 -10.44 -13.39 39.01
C ALA A 808 -9.84 -12.32 38.10
N GLY A 809 -9.87 -12.52 36.78
CA GLY A 809 -9.44 -11.52 35.79
C GLY A 809 -10.27 -10.24 35.88
N ILE A 810 -11.60 -10.36 35.93
CA ILE A 810 -12.52 -9.21 36.07
C ILE A 810 -12.29 -8.47 37.40
N GLN A 811 -12.09 -9.18 38.53
CA GLN A 811 -11.74 -8.55 39.80
C GLN A 811 -10.47 -7.72 39.69
N LYS A 812 -9.43 -8.25 39.04
CA LYS A 812 -8.16 -7.54 38.89
C LYS A 812 -8.30 -6.29 38.02
N LEU A 813 -9.03 -6.35 36.93
CA LEU A 813 -9.31 -5.19 36.06
C LEU A 813 -10.15 -4.14 36.79
N HIS A 814 -11.10 -4.56 37.63
CA HIS A 814 -11.88 -3.67 38.48
C HIS A 814 -11.02 -2.97 39.53
N GLU A 815 -10.09 -3.68 40.19
CA GLU A 815 -9.12 -3.10 41.14
C GLU A 815 -8.22 -2.04 40.43
N CYS A 816 -7.79 -2.28 39.21
CA CYS A 816 -7.01 -1.35 38.41
C CYS A 816 -7.83 -0.17 37.88
N LYS A 817 -9.17 -0.16 38.07
CA LYS A 817 -10.13 0.84 37.56
C LYS A 817 -10.05 0.99 36.02
N SER A 818 -9.71 -0.06 35.32
CA SER A 818 -9.64 -0.08 33.85
C SER A 818 -11.04 -0.03 33.25
N SER A 819 -11.14 0.45 31.99
CA SER A 819 -12.37 0.35 31.19
C SER A 819 -12.38 -0.99 30.46
N PHE A 820 -13.40 -1.83 30.64
CA PHE A 820 -13.45 -3.12 29.97
C PHE A 820 -14.85 -3.54 29.55
N ILE A 821 -14.92 -4.31 28.46
CA ILE A 821 -16.12 -5.01 28.01
C ILE A 821 -15.75 -6.43 27.60
N PHE A 822 -16.45 -7.41 28.15
CA PHE A 822 -16.28 -8.82 27.78
C PHE A 822 -17.62 -9.41 27.37
N ALA A 823 -17.69 -9.94 26.13
CA ALA A 823 -18.77 -10.83 25.78
C ALA A 823 -18.53 -12.22 26.40
N THR A 824 -19.57 -12.80 26.93
CA THR A 824 -19.51 -14.09 27.62
C THR A 824 -20.82 -14.86 27.51
N HIS A 825 -20.73 -16.18 27.57
CA HIS A 825 -21.83 -17.10 27.70
C HIS A 825 -21.95 -17.71 29.13
N LEU A 826 -21.09 -17.29 30.04
CA LEU A 826 -21.05 -17.77 31.42
C LEU A 826 -22.17 -17.12 32.26
N HIS A 827 -23.41 -17.58 32.10
CA HIS A 827 -24.55 -17.02 32.83
C HIS A 827 -24.50 -17.30 34.37
N GLU A 828 -23.81 -18.32 34.78
CA GLU A 828 -23.67 -18.72 36.20
C GLU A 828 -22.92 -17.67 37.03
N ILE A 829 -22.02 -16.89 36.44
CA ILE A 829 -21.25 -15.87 37.18
C ILE A 829 -22.09 -14.70 37.68
N VAL A 830 -23.30 -14.53 37.16
CA VAL A 830 -24.23 -13.46 37.58
C VAL A 830 -24.58 -13.58 39.06
N ASP A 831 -24.64 -14.81 39.57
CA ASP A 831 -25.02 -15.15 40.95
C ASP A 831 -23.79 -15.16 41.89
N TYR A 832 -22.58 -14.93 41.36
CA TYR A 832 -21.36 -14.95 42.22
C TYR A 832 -21.25 -13.65 43.01
N GLU A 833 -20.97 -13.79 44.32
CA GLU A 833 -20.80 -12.69 45.24
C GLU A 833 -19.73 -11.69 44.77
N GLU A 834 -18.66 -12.21 44.21
CA GLU A 834 -17.56 -11.43 43.67
C GLU A 834 -18.03 -10.47 42.54
N ILE A 835 -18.93 -10.89 41.68
CA ILE A 835 -19.46 -10.06 40.60
C ILE A 835 -20.50 -9.05 41.15
N GLN A 836 -21.34 -9.49 42.08
CA GLN A 836 -22.37 -8.63 42.65
C GLN A 836 -21.80 -7.50 43.52
N LEU A 837 -20.65 -7.69 44.14
CA LEU A 837 -19.95 -6.67 44.94
C LEU A 837 -19.29 -5.59 44.08
N MET A 838 -19.10 -5.81 42.80
CA MET A 838 -18.50 -4.85 41.89
C MET A 838 -19.57 -3.89 41.31
N GLU A 839 -19.92 -2.84 42.04
CA GLU A 839 -20.98 -1.87 41.65
C GLU A 839 -20.77 -1.22 40.30
N SER A 840 -19.51 -0.96 39.86
CA SER A 840 -19.19 -0.35 38.57
C SER A 840 -19.14 -1.33 37.40
N VAL A 841 -19.36 -2.63 37.62
CA VAL A 841 -19.48 -3.65 36.57
C VAL A 841 -20.96 -3.87 36.28
N LYS A 842 -21.37 -3.64 35.05
CA LYS A 842 -22.77 -3.75 34.61
C LYS A 842 -22.98 -4.96 33.73
N LEU A 843 -24.06 -5.67 34.00
CA LEU A 843 -24.55 -6.77 33.16
C LEU A 843 -25.41 -6.17 32.04
N LYS A 844 -25.08 -6.47 30.79
CA LYS A 844 -25.89 -6.03 29.63
C LYS A 844 -26.04 -7.19 28.65
N HIS A 845 -27.12 -7.15 27.88
CA HIS A 845 -27.34 -8.14 26.82
C HIS A 845 -27.80 -7.52 25.51
N MET A 846 -27.48 -8.20 24.41
CA MET A 846 -28.00 -7.88 23.08
C MET A 846 -29.35 -8.57 22.91
N THR A 847 -30.39 -7.78 22.59
CA THR A 847 -31.79 -8.26 22.58
C THR A 847 -32.05 -9.19 21.39
N VAL A 848 -32.67 -10.34 21.75
CA VAL A 848 -33.28 -11.27 20.78
C VAL A 848 -34.71 -11.48 21.23
N ILE A 849 -35.65 -11.37 20.33
CA ILE A 849 -37.08 -11.53 20.57
C ILE A 849 -37.52 -12.78 19.82
N TYR A 850 -38.20 -13.70 20.51
CA TYR A 850 -38.82 -14.84 19.88
C TYR A 850 -40.30 -14.51 19.52
N ASP A 851 -40.59 -14.48 18.23
CA ASP A 851 -41.95 -14.32 17.70
C ASP A 851 -42.64 -15.69 17.68
N LYS A 852 -43.56 -15.88 18.58
CA LYS A 852 -44.31 -17.15 18.74
C LYS A 852 -45.26 -17.43 17.56
N GLU A 853 -45.79 -16.39 16.92
CA GLU A 853 -46.78 -16.56 15.84
C GLU A 853 -46.09 -17.02 14.55
N ARG A 854 -44.87 -16.52 14.32
CA ARG A 854 -44.10 -16.83 13.12
C ARG A 854 -43.01 -17.89 13.37
N ASP A 855 -42.86 -18.34 14.59
CA ASP A 855 -41.86 -19.32 15.01
C ASP A 855 -40.46 -18.95 14.54
N MET A 856 -40.02 -17.71 14.85
CA MET A 856 -38.70 -17.19 14.43
C MET A 856 -38.08 -16.30 15.49
N LEU A 857 -36.73 -16.24 15.47
CA LEU A 857 -35.96 -15.31 16.29
C LEU A 857 -35.73 -13.99 15.53
N ILE A 858 -36.08 -12.89 16.16
CA ILE A 858 -35.86 -11.54 15.69
C ILE A 858 -34.64 -10.99 16.42
N TYR A 859 -33.58 -10.69 15.70
CA TYR A 859 -32.35 -10.11 16.26
C TYR A 859 -32.50 -8.57 16.28
N ASP A 860 -33.07 -8.03 17.36
CA ASP A 860 -33.27 -6.59 17.55
C ASP A 860 -31.94 -5.83 17.69
N ARG A 861 -30.89 -6.51 18.17
CA ARG A 861 -29.52 -6.00 18.31
C ARG A 861 -29.38 -4.76 19.17
N LYS A 862 -30.36 -4.46 20.01
CA LYS A 862 -30.30 -3.38 20.99
C LYS A 862 -29.68 -3.84 22.29
N LEU A 863 -28.79 -2.99 22.82
CA LEU A 863 -28.18 -3.21 24.14
C LEU A 863 -29.16 -2.87 25.24
N LYS A 864 -29.41 -3.81 26.16
CA LYS A 864 -30.28 -3.61 27.34
C LYS A 864 -29.57 -4.06 28.61
N ASP A 865 -30.04 -3.57 29.74
CA ASP A 865 -29.54 -3.94 31.07
C ASP A 865 -29.95 -5.37 31.46
N GLY A 866 -29.10 -6.01 32.26
CA GLY A 866 -29.27 -7.40 32.73
C GLY A 866 -28.62 -8.44 31.84
N SER A 867 -28.59 -9.70 32.30
CA SER A 867 -27.95 -10.81 31.59
C SER A 867 -28.79 -11.40 30.43
N GLY A 868 -30.03 -10.97 30.30
CA GLY A 868 -30.96 -11.56 29.30
C GLY A 868 -31.33 -13.04 29.63
N ASP A 869 -32.08 -13.66 28.75
CA ASP A 869 -32.47 -15.06 28.88
C ASP A 869 -31.34 -16.00 28.46
N SER A 870 -31.07 -17.03 29.26
CA SER A 870 -29.97 -17.99 29.04
C SER A 870 -30.26 -19.12 28.04
N MET A 871 -31.42 -19.12 27.36
CA MET A 871 -31.98 -20.32 26.74
C MET A 871 -32.31 -20.23 25.25
N TYR A 872 -31.40 -19.65 24.44
CA TYR A 872 -31.65 -19.52 22.99
C TYR A 872 -30.95 -20.57 22.09
N GLY A 873 -30.11 -21.46 22.64
CA GLY A 873 -29.34 -22.41 21.83
C GLY A 873 -30.21 -23.38 21.02
N LEU A 874 -31.23 -23.99 21.64
CA LEU A 874 -32.12 -24.91 20.93
C LEU A 874 -33.08 -24.19 19.99
N GLU A 875 -33.46 -22.96 20.32
CA GLU A 875 -34.30 -22.11 19.49
C GLU A 875 -33.53 -21.69 18.21
N VAL A 876 -32.23 -21.44 18.31
CA VAL A 876 -31.35 -21.22 17.16
C VAL A 876 -31.26 -22.49 16.30
N CYS A 877 -31.06 -23.66 16.93
CA CYS A 877 -31.03 -24.94 16.21
C CYS A 877 -32.35 -25.20 15.45
N LYS A 878 -33.50 -24.88 16.08
CA LYS A 878 -34.82 -24.97 15.46
C LYS A 878 -34.94 -24.01 14.27
N ALA A 879 -34.49 -22.78 14.44
CA ALA A 879 -34.52 -21.77 13.38
C ALA A 879 -33.60 -22.12 12.18
N LEU A 880 -32.53 -22.87 12.43
CA LEU A 880 -31.64 -23.42 11.39
C LEU A 880 -32.19 -24.71 10.76
N SER A 881 -33.44 -25.11 11.09
CA SER A 881 -34.15 -26.29 10.52
C SER A 881 -33.39 -27.61 10.74
N LEU A 882 -32.81 -27.81 11.95
CA LEU A 882 -32.31 -29.13 12.32
C LEU A 882 -33.45 -30.15 12.39
N PRO A 883 -33.20 -31.46 12.17
CA PRO A 883 -34.22 -32.49 12.19
C PRO A 883 -35.04 -32.47 13.46
N GLN A 884 -36.37 -32.63 13.30
CA GLN A 884 -37.30 -32.47 14.39
C GLN A 884 -37.11 -33.50 15.53
N ASP A 885 -36.81 -34.74 15.14
CA ASP A 885 -36.51 -35.83 16.10
C ASP A 885 -35.28 -35.52 16.96
N PHE A 886 -34.26 -34.88 16.36
CA PHE A 886 -33.08 -34.42 17.10
C PHE A 886 -33.45 -33.31 18.09
N LEU A 887 -34.26 -32.32 17.63
CA LEU A 887 -34.69 -31.21 18.48
C LEU A 887 -35.54 -31.71 19.65
N ASP A 888 -36.47 -32.64 19.41
CA ASP A 888 -37.30 -33.24 20.44
C ASP A 888 -36.48 -33.98 21.49
N ALA A 889 -35.47 -34.77 21.08
CA ALA A 889 -34.54 -35.43 21.96
C ALA A 889 -33.72 -34.41 22.79
N ALA A 890 -33.21 -33.36 22.15
CA ALA A 890 -32.44 -32.29 22.81
C ALA A 890 -33.29 -31.54 23.87
N TYR A 891 -34.57 -31.22 23.54
CA TYR A 891 -35.52 -30.62 24.48
C TYR A 891 -35.82 -31.55 25.67
N GLN A 892 -36.04 -32.85 25.43
CA GLN A 892 -36.25 -33.83 26.49
C GLN A 892 -35.04 -33.93 27.41
N ILE A 893 -33.82 -33.99 26.88
CA ILE A 893 -32.59 -34.04 27.64
C ILE A 893 -32.47 -32.76 28.50
N ARG A 894 -32.65 -31.59 27.89
CA ARG A 894 -32.61 -30.30 28.59
C ARG A 894 -33.58 -30.25 29.75
N THR A 895 -34.83 -30.65 29.55
CA THR A 895 -35.86 -30.67 30.58
C THR A 895 -35.58 -31.65 31.68
N LYS A 896 -34.92 -32.79 31.34
CA LYS A 896 -34.57 -33.82 32.34
C LYS A 896 -33.50 -33.34 33.30
N TYR A 897 -32.51 -32.58 32.81
CA TYR A 897 -31.34 -32.18 33.65
C TYR A 897 -31.42 -30.73 34.15
N ASN A 898 -32.22 -29.84 33.55
CA ASN A 898 -32.47 -28.48 34.02
C ASN A 898 -33.95 -28.26 34.34
N ARG A 899 -34.36 -28.63 35.57
CA ARG A 899 -35.77 -28.61 36.02
C ARG A 899 -36.36 -27.20 36.28
N ASP A 900 -35.55 -26.15 36.36
CA ASP A 900 -35.99 -24.87 36.94
C ASP A 900 -36.44 -23.76 35.95
N LYS A 901 -36.41 -24.00 34.65
CA LYS A 901 -36.89 -22.97 33.67
C LYS A 901 -37.69 -23.62 32.54
N GLY A 902 -38.97 -23.82 32.78
CA GLY A 902 -39.93 -24.32 31.78
C GLY A 902 -40.33 -23.26 30.76
N SER A 903 -40.11 -23.56 29.47
CA SER A 903 -40.78 -22.90 28.37
C SER A 903 -41.33 -23.97 27.43
N MET A 904 -42.67 -24.00 27.28
CA MET A 904 -43.36 -24.87 26.33
C MET A 904 -43.35 -24.20 24.96
N LEU A 905 -42.75 -24.83 23.97
CA LEU A 905 -42.82 -24.44 22.55
C LEU A 905 -43.54 -25.51 21.74
N SER A 906 -44.58 -25.05 21.01
CA SER A 906 -45.34 -25.92 20.11
C SER A 906 -44.66 -26.07 18.74
N LEU A 907 -44.67 -27.30 18.23
CA LEU A 907 -44.00 -27.76 17.06
C LEU A 907 -44.82 -27.64 15.77
N LYS A 908 -44.35 -26.92 14.80
CA LYS A 908 -44.77 -27.07 13.37
C LYS A 908 -43.62 -26.74 12.42
N PRO A 909 -43.43 -27.48 11.36
CA PRO A 909 -42.31 -27.29 10.41
C PRO A 909 -42.61 -26.25 9.36
N SER A 910 -41.58 -25.50 8.94
CA SER A 910 -41.66 -24.71 7.73
C SER A 910 -40.33 -24.69 6.95
N HIS A 911 -40.48 -24.88 5.66
CA HIS A 911 -39.41 -24.71 4.67
C HIS A 911 -39.19 -23.24 4.41
N PHE A 912 -37.93 -22.82 4.20
CA PHE A 912 -37.67 -21.71 3.27
C PHE A 912 -36.20 -21.52 2.96
N ASN A 913 -35.95 -21.13 1.67
CA ASN A 913 -34.72 -20.84 0.96
C ASN A 913 -34.55 -19.32 0.79
N SER A 914 -33.32 -18.81 0.90
CA SER A 914 -33.03 -17.39 0.96
C SER A 914 -32.29 -16.89 -0.30
N GLU A 915 -32.99 -16.81 -1.41
CA GLU A 915 -32.55 -15.94 -2.52
C GLU A 915 -33.67 -15.02 -2.94
N LYS A 916 -33.35 -13.73 -2.98
CA LYS A 916 -34.30 -12.63 -3.16
C LYS A 916 -34.78 -12.53 -4.57
N ILE A 917 -35.85 -13.20 -4.90
CA ILE A 917 -36.65 -13.02 -6.12
C ILE A 917 -37.99 -12.45 -5.68
N MET A 918 -38.58 -11.50 -6.39
CA MET A 918 -39.85 -10.80 -6.11
C MET A 918 -41.06 -11.74 -6.16
N ASN A 919 -41.16 -12.66 -5.29
CA ASN A 919 -42.20 -13.67 -5.34
C ASN A 919 -43.37 -13.39 -4.39
N LEU A 920 -43.14 -12.89 -3.19
CA LEU A 920 -44.19 -12.62 -2.19
C LEU A 920 -44.04 -11.22 -1.58
N CYS A 921 -45.15 -10.60 -1.27
CA CYS A 921 -45.20 -9.32 -0.55
C CYS A 921 -44.52 -9.43 0.80
N GLU A 922 -43.48 -8.61 1.06
CA GLU A 922 -42.73 -8.65 2.32
C GLU A 922 -43.53 -8.22 3.55
N LYS A 923 -44.70 -7.60 3.36
CA LYS A 923 -45.64 -7.23 4.46
C LYS A 923 -46.64 -8.34 4.79
N CYS A 924 -47.38 -8.82 3.84
CA CYS A 924 -48.45 -9.79 4.13
C CYS A 924 -48.01 -11.26 3.97
N GLY A 925 -46.90 -11.51 3.26
CA GLY A 925 -46.37 -12.85 3.04
C GLY A 925 -47.30 -13.82 2.24
N LYS A 926 -48.46 -13.33 1.76
CA LYS A 926 -49.51 -14.15 1.13
C LYS A 926 -49.65 -13.93 -0.37
N ASN A 927 -49.56 -12.67 -0.81
CA ASN A 927 -49.78 -12.28 -2.19
C ASN A 927 -48.44 -12.06 -2.91
N VAL A 928 -48.45 -12.26 -4.25
CA VAL A 928 -47.30 -11.92 -5.07
C VAL A 928 -47.03 -10.42 -4.97
N GLY A 929 -45.83 -10.04 -4.70
CA GLY A 929 -45.39 -8.65 -4.68
C GLY A 929 -45.36 -8.07 -6.08
N THR A 930 -46.05 -6.94 -6.28
CA THR A 930 -46.21 -6.28 -7.58
C THR A 930 -45.43 -4.98 -7.66
N GLU A 931 -45.06 -4.38 -6.52
CA GLU A 931 -44.41 -3.08 -6.47
C GLU A 931 -43.32 -3.04 -5.40
N VAL A 932 -42.31 -2.20 -5.65
CA VAL A 932 -41.21 -1.95 -4.72
C VAL A 932 -41.38 -0.56 -4.12
N HIS A 933 -41.46 -0.47 -2.81
CA HIS A 933 -41.61 0.75 -2.05
C HIS A 933 -40.33 1.10 -1.27
N HIS A 934 -39.99 2.40 -1.14
CA HIS A 934 -38.89 2.87 -0.35
C HIS A 934 -39.32 3.15 1.10
N LEU A 935 -38.70 2.51 2.05
CA LEU A 935 -38.97 2.71 3.47
C LEU A 935 -38.65 4.13 3.95
N GLN A 936 -37.57 4.70 3.39
CA GLN A 936 -37.18 6.10 3.53
C GLN A 936 -37.43 6.80 2.20
N HIS A 937 -38.05 7.99 2.23
CA HIS A 937 -38.43 8.67 1.01
C HIS A 937 -37.24 9.08 0.14
N GLN A 938 -37.32 8.83 -1.16
CA GLN A 938 -36.28 9.23 -2.12
C GLN A 938 -36.00 10.75 -2.14
N LYS A 939 -36.99 11.56 -1.81
CA LYS A 939 -36.90 13.02 -1.74
C LYS A 939 -35.93 13.52 -0.65
N ASP A 940 -35.67 12.67 0.34
CA ASP A 940 -34.78 13.00 1.47
C ASP A 940 -33.29 12.67 1.18
N ALA A 941 -33.00 12.16 -0.02
CA ALA A 941 -31.65 11.86 -0.45
C ALA A 941 -30.88 13.11 -0.90
N ASN A 942 -29.60 13.19 -0.54
CA ASN A 942 -28.69 14.22 -1.04
C ASN A 942 -28.35 14.05 -2.53
N GLY A 943 -27.59 14.96 -3.12
CA GLY A 943 -27.19 14.92 -4.52
C GLY A 943 -26.41 13.67 -4.95
N GLU A 944 -25.82 12.94 -4.00
CA GLU A 944 -25.11 11.68 -4.23
C GLU A 944 -25.98 10.43 -3.99
N GLY A 945 -27.24 10.61 -3.64
CA GLY A 945 -28.22 9.54 -3.46
C GLY A 945 -28.25 8.91 -2.07
N PHE A 946 -27.63 9.55 -1.06
CA PHE A 946 -27.66 9.10 0.32
C PHE A 946 -28.70 9.82 1.16
N ILE A 947 -29.36 9.07 2.05
CA ILE A 947 -30.35 9.56 3.00
C ILE A 947 -29.74 9.52 4.40
N TYR A 948 -29.82 10.64 5.12
CA TYR A 948 -29.40 10.76 6.51
C TYR A 948 -30.60 10.56 7.42
N ASN A 949 -30.57 9.53 8.25
CA ASN A 949 -31.57 9.35 9.30
C ASN A 949 -30.92 9.27 10.68
N CYS A 950 -31.74 9.15 11.73
CA CYS A 950 -31.22 9.09 13.11
C CYS A 950 -30.32 7.87 13.39
N ASP A 951 -30.33 6.85 12.57
CA ASP A 951 -29.56 5.62 12.76
C ASP A 951 -28.32 5.52 11.84
N GLY A 952 -28.15 6.45 10.87
CA GLY A 952 -26.96 6.48 10.03
C GLY A 952 -27.21 6.95 8.59
N LEU A 953 -26.28 6.61 7.71
CA LEU A 953 -26.29 6.92 6.29
C LEU A 953 -26.75 5.69 5.51
N ILE A 954 -27.79 5.84 4.70
CA ILE A 954 -28.29 4.78 3.81
C ILE A 954 -28.34 5.26 2.36
N TYR A 955 -27.89 4.43 1.43
CA TYR A 955 -28.10 4.72 0.01
C TYR A 955 -29.58 4.47 -0.35
N LYS A 956 -30.24 5.44 -1.00
CA LYS A 956 -31.68 5.41 -1.27
C LYS A 956 -32.17 4.10 -1.92
N ASN A 957 -31.36 3.48 -2.76
CA ASN A 957 -31.69 2.24 -3.47
C ASN A 957 -31.07 0.98 -2.84
N SER A 958 -30.58 1.05 -1.60
CA SER A 958 -30.09 -0.15 -0.91
C SER A 958 -31.22 -1.14 -0.64
N LEU A 959 -30.89 -2.42 -0.59
CA LEU A 959 -31.87 -3.47 -0.26
C LEU A 959 -32.52 -3.27 1.12
N ALA A 960 -31.80 -2.60 2.04
CA ALA A 960 -32.34 -2.22 3.35
C ALA A 960 -33.49 -1.20 3.26
N ASN A 961 -33.47 -0.34 2.25
CA ASN A 961 -34.48 0.71 2.03
C ASN A 961 -35.60 0.28 1.07
N LEU A 962 -35.49 -0.86 0.41
CA LEU A 962 -36.46 -1.34 -0.58
C LEU A 962 -37.29 -2.48 -0.03
N VAL A 963 -38.60 -2.41 -0.19
CA VAL A 963 -39.55 -3.45 0.21
C VAL A 963 -40.48 -3.81 -0.96
N THR A 964 -40.72 -5.08 -1.18
CA THR A 964 -41.64 -5.57 -2.21
C THR A 964 -43.03 -5.75 -1.59
N LEU A 965 -44.03 -5.12 -2.15
CA LEU A 965 -45.42 -5.13 -1.67
C LEU A 965 -46.39 -5.59 -2.75
N CYS A 966 -47.48 -6.23 -2.36
CA CYS A 966 -48.63 -6.41 -3.24
C CYS A 966 -49.44 -5.14 -3.27
N GLU A 967 -50.30 -4.96 -4.28
CA GLU A 967 -51.08 -3.77 -4.53
C GLU A 967 -51.92 -3.31 -3.29
N ASN A 968 -52.53 -4.22 -2.60
CA ASN A 968 -53.32 -3.93 -1.38
C ASN A 968 -52.45 -3.41 -0.23
N CYS A 969 -51.28 -4.06 0.00
CA CYS A 969 -50.36 -3.64 1.03
C CYS A 969 -49.65 -2.32 0.69
N HIS A 970 -49.40 -2.06 -0.60
CA HIS A 970 -48.84 -0.80 -1.05
C HIS A 970 -49.81 0.38 -0.86
N GLN A 971 -51.08 0.19 -1.21
CA GLN A 971 -52.14 1.19 -0.93
C GLN A 971 -52.33 1.47 0.57
N GLU A 972 -52.17 0.46 1.41
CA GLU A 972 -52.20 0.66 2.89
C GLU A 972 -50.98 1.44 3.38
N PHE A 973 -49.83 1.24 2.79
CA PHE A 973 -48.60 2.00 3.13
C PHE A 973 -48.80 3.49 2.86
N HIS A 974 -49.43 3.83 1.73
CA HIS A 974 -49.70 5.24 1.38
C HIS A 974 -50.84 5.88 2.19
N LYS A 975 -51.76 5.10 2.75
CA LYS A 975 -52.90 5.62 3.57
C LYS A 975 -52.48 5.93 5.01
N LYS A 976 -51.36 5.42 5.50
CA LYS A 976 -50.88 5.58 6.89
C LYS A 976 -49.56 6.36 6.92
N ASP A 977 -49.61 7.64 6.55
CA ASP A 977 -48.41 8.53 6.49
C ASP A 977 -47.64 8.73 7.83
N THR A 978 -48.05 8.07 8.91
CA THR A 978 -47.51 8.26 10.26
C THR A 978 -46.73 7.05 10.81
N LYS A 979 -46.72 5.91 10.11
CA LYS A 979 -46.06 4.69 10.61
C LYS A 979 -44.76 4.43 9.84
N SER A 980 -43.65 4.38 10.55
CA SER A 980 -42.33 3.99 10.00
C SER A 980 -42.12 2.49 10.11
N PHE A 981 -41.43 1.89 9.11
CA PHE A 981 -41.11 0.48 9.05
C PHE A 981 -39.60 0.28 8.90
N LYS A 982 -39.06 -0.77 9.51
CA LYS A 982 -37.69 -1.21 9.32
C LYS A 982 -37.61 -2.67 8.92
N LYS A 983 -36.55 -3.02 8.17
CA LYS A 983 -36.21 -4.43 7.95
C LYS A 983 -35.41 -4.97 9.13
N VAL A 984 -35.80 -6.12 9.63
CA VAL A 984 -35.16 -6.77 10.76
C VAL A 984 -34.76 -8.18 10.37
N LYS A 985 -33.53 -8.56 10.69
CA LYS A 985 -33.04 -9.91 10.43
C LYS A 985 -33.67 -10.89 11.43
N THR A 986 -34.20 -11.96 10.90
CA THR A 986 -34.76 -13.06 11.69
C THR A 986 -34.04 -14.37 11.36
N SER A 987 -34.26 -15.39 12.15
CA SER A 987 -33.78 -16.75 11.87
C SER A 987 -34.32 -17.36 10.55
N LYS A 988 -35.36 -16.79 9.97
CA LYS A 988 -36.00 -17.22 8.72
C LYS A 988 -35.81 -16.24 7.56
N GLY A 989 -34.92 -15.24 7.69
CA GLY A 989 -34.66 -14.20 6.72
C GLY A 989 -35.10 -12.81 7.16
N MET A 990 -35.21 -11.88 6.22
CA MET A 990 -35.56 -10.49 6.51
C MET A 990 -37.07 -10.30 6.69
N LEU A 991 -37.48 -9.57 7.70
CA LEU A 991 -38.87 -9.23 8.00
C LEU A 991 -39.07 -7.72 8.08
N LEU A 992 -40.27 -7.25 7.65
CA LEU A 992 -40.69 -5.86 7.80
C LEU A 992 -41.37 -5.67 9.14
N GLN A 993 -40.79 -4.87 10.03
CA GLN A 993 -41.35 -4.54 11.33
C GLN A 993 -41.80 -3.08 11.37
N GLU A 994 -42.99 -2.83 11.92
CA GLU A 994 -43.49 -1.50 12.24
C GLU A 994 -42.76 -0.94 13.46
N ILE A 995 -42.27 0.33 13.38
CA ILE A 995 -41.55 1.03 14.46
C ILE A 995 -42.51 1.90 15.24
#